data_2ede5bf8505b596cb8a65e93572fb3b6
#
_entry.id   2ede5bf8505b596cb8a65e93572fb3b6
#
_cell.length_a   1.000
_cell.length_b   1.000
_cell.length_c   1.000
_cell.angle_alpha   90.00
_cell.angle_beta   90.00
_cell.angle_gamma   90.00
#
_symmetry.space_group_name_H-M   'P 1'
#
loop_
_entity.id
_entity.type
_entity.pdbx_description
1 polymer ?
#
loop_
_entity_poly.entity_id
_entity_poly.type
_entity_poly.pdbx_seq_one_letter_code
_entity_poly.pdbx_strand_id
1 'polypeptide(L)'
;MSFLSPALLAVLIPLLGLPLVLHLLNKGFPRHFRFPSIELIRETMARRSKVHRWRYWILLLLRTAFLLLLLLAFLQPVLKRFGTNPADRNGRQILIMLDHSVSMEHKGDGPTSRKRAVHEATKLIDSLGADDTVNVLLMEPNLATCFVSFSKGTAEAKKFLNQLKPGLGRADVNLASTAAARMFPPTAARPEVYYISDFERKKWANANFTMLPPAAKLFFVDVGPTHRDNHAILDARPSQTEMLAGDTVPLEVTVGNFSAEAFNGRVTVTLDKQYSFDQDVSAAPWSEEKIIVPVSVGGPGVHLCEVRLPPDALEYDNHFFLTLAVQDKEEVLIVSDGTDQQRSGAYYLKTALNPFDNEAGSLLPHIIPSSDLSSTRLAGVQKMFFIQVNRLSPEACGAVGQFLLHGGGLIYFLDGSADAENLAALEKITGPNSMPMRLARRSVATNVTAGAQQIVRGDFKSRYLRLFQGDARQDLALLEFYDYYQAGATSAGGVLLEYGDESPAMASLHYGLGTMLLLNFSAGEFSSNIARQRIFPAWMQDLVKAISTEEPPPSSYTIGETLRSEIWRSEMRDDLLNPAGAAVTTRREVTGERCSLVFTPDQTGFYTLGVPRPSYAFGVNPPTDQSDLRQIDKSLLPTEFADQHEAHIVAGGDDYDQLAKGRPVFHWFVLAALVFLLLESGFQLLIRRTTA
;
A
#
# COMPACT_ATOMS: atom_id res chain seq x y z
N MET A 1 40.54 25.61 11.77
CA MET A 1 40.87 25.35 10.35
C MET A 1 41.56 24.01 10.27
N SER A 2 41.10 23.10 9.47
CA SER A 2 41.83 21.89 9.08
C SER A 2 42.30 22.01 7.65
N PHE A 3 43.37 21.32 7.28
CA PHE A 3 43.92 21.31 5.93
C PHE A 3 43.65 19.95 5.31
N LEU A 4 43.16 19.93 4.07
CA LEU A 4 42.92 18.69 3.32
C LEU A 4 44.23 17.98 2.93
N SER A 5 45.34 18.76 2.76
CA SER A 5 46.63 18.23 2.29
C SER A 5 47.80 18.64 3.23
N PRO A 6 47.82 18.20 4.49
CA PRO A 6 48.86 18.60 5.45
C PRO A 6 50.26 18.13 5.08
N ALA A 7 50.41 17.06 4.31
CA ALA A 7 51.69 16.54 3.85
C ALA A 7 52.45 17.54 2.94
N LEU A 8 51.75 18.44 2.26
CA LEU A 8 52.34 19.48 1.44
C LEU A 8 53.10 20.54 2.25
N LEU A 9 52.85 20.67 3.56
CA LEU A 9 53.57 21.58 4.44
C LEU A 9 55.10 21.36 4.39
N ALA A 10 55.56 20.10 4.33
CA ALA A 10 56.98 19.75 4.30
C ALA A 10 57.71 20.29 3.05
N VAL A 11 56.98 20.40 1.92
CA VAL A 11 57.53 20.92 0.66
C VAL A 11 57.38 22.46 0.56
N LEU A 12 56.29 22.99 1.12
CA LEU A 12 55.92 24.39 0.95
C LEU A 12 56.65 25.34 1.90
N ILE A 13 57.06 24.92 3.09
CA ILE A 13 57.81 25.71 4.06
C ILE A 13 59.18 26.15 3.49
N PRO A 14 59.99 25.28 2.86
CA PRO A 14 61.26 25.71 2.21
C PRO A 14 61.05 26.72 1.07
N LEU A 15 59.93 26.57 0.32
CA LEU A 15 59.61 27.45 -0.81
C LEU A 15 59.33 28.90 -0.38
N LEU A 16 58.82 29.09 0.85
CA LEU A 16 58.58 30.42 1.43
C LEU A 16 59.87 31.22 1.66
N GLY A 17 60.99 30.54 1.83
CA GLY A 17 62.34 31.16 1.94
C GLY A 17 62.93 31.65 0.62
N LEU A 18 62.39 31.20 -0.52
CA LEU A 18 62.93 31.51 -1.86
C LEU A 18 63.02 33.03 -2.17
N PRO A 19 61.99 33.85 -1.89
CA PRO A 19 62.02 35.28 -2.09
C PRO A 19 63.14 35.95 -1.27
N LEU A 20 63.42 35.51 -0.07
CA LEU A 20 64.44 36.01 0.83
C LEU A 20 65.85 35.68 0.27
N VAL A 21 66.02 34.40 -0.14
CA VAL A 21 67.27 33.93 -0.73
C VAL A 21 67.60 34.71 -2.03
N LEU A 22 66.62 34.85 -2.93
CA LEU A 22 66.76 35.63 -4.15
C LEU A 22 67.03 37.10 -3.86
N HIS A 23 66.38 37.65 -2.80
CA HIS A 23 66.67 39.04 -2.39
C HIS A 23 68.07 39.23 -1.85
N LEU A 24 68.64 38.29 -1.13
CA LEU A 24 69.98 38.30 -0.59
C LEU A 24 71.02 38.10 -1.71
N LEU A 25 70.75 37.21 -2.65
CA LEU A 25 71.64 36.96 -3.80
C LEU A 25 71.70 38.13 -4.79
N ASN A 26 70.68 38.95 -4.88
CA ASN A 26 70.56 40.05 -5.81
C ASN A 26 71.17 41.39 -5.26
N LYS A 27 71.92 41.34 -4.14
CA LYS A 27 72.72 42.45 -3.67
C LYS A 27 73.92 42.59 -4.60
N GLY A 28 73.82 43.48 -5.61
CA GLY A 28 74.87 43.75 -6.50
C GLY A 28 76.13 44.18 -5.72
N PHE A 29 77.29 43.61 -6.09
CA PHE A 29 78.55 44.01 -5.53
C PHE A 29 78.82 45.49 -5.87
N PRO A 30 79.08 46.40 -4.90
CA PRO A 30 79.34 47.79 -5.16
C PRO A 30 80.70 47.91 -5.89
N ARG A 31 80.67 48.46 -7.09
CA ARG A 31 81.93 48.88 -7.78
C ARG A 31 82.38 50.15 -7.13
N HIS A 32 83.57 50.11 -6.52
CA HIS A 32 84.21 51.29 -5.94
C HIS A 32 84.81 52.14 -7.02
N PHE A 33 84.28 53.34 -7.27
CA PHE A 33 84.87 54.39 -8.06
C PHE A 33 85.36 55.52 -7.12
N ARG A 34 86.61 55.93 -7.23
CA ARG A 34 87.13 57.05 -6.46
C ARG A 34 86.79 58.38 -7.18
N PHE A 35 85.91 59.15 -6.58
CA PHE A 35 85.52 60.48 -7.05
C PHE A 35 86.10 61.58 -6.13
N PRO A 36 86.74 62.62 -6.59
CA PRO A 36 87.18 63.77 -5.78
C PRO A 36 85.94 64.70 -5.63
N SER A 37 85.43 64.96 -4.50
CA SER A 37 84.32 65.87 -4.08
C SER A 37 83.06 65.17 -3.66
N ILE A 38 83.13 64.32 -2.64
CA ILE A 38 82.04 63.52 -2.11
C ILE A 38 81.14 64.30 -1.17
N GLU A 39 81.54 65.45 -0.65
CA GLU A 39 80.85 66.11 0.47
C GLU A 39 79.42 66.67 0.12
N LEU A 40 79.24 67.22 -1.09
CA LEU A 40 77.95 67.75 -1.58
C LEU A 40 76.98 66.69 -2.02
N ILE A 41 77.46 65.49 -2.37
CA ILE A 41 76.59 64.39 -2.79
C ILE A 41 76.12 63.52 -1.60
N ARG A 42 76.81 63.57 -0.48
CA ARG A 42 76.61 62.75 0.69
C ARG A 42 75.25 62.99 1.38
N GLU A 43 74.74 64.20 1.45
CA GLU A 43 73.48 64.57 2.02
C GLU A 43 72.25 64.16 1.16
N THR A 44 72.41 64.35 -0.16
CA THR A 44 71.38 63.92 -1.13
C THR A 44 71.28 62.39 -1.27
N MET A 45 72.44 61.71 -1.21
CA MET A 45 72.50 60.24 -1.24
C MET A 45 71.92 59.59 0.03
N ALA A 46 72.11 60.23 1.22
CA ALA A 46 71.54 59.68 2.48
C ALA A 46 70.05 59.72 2.51
N ARG A 47 69.38 60.71 1.95
CA ARG A 47 67.89 60.77 1.84
C ARG A 47 67.36 59.77 0.79
N ARG A 48 68.01 59.64 -0.37
CA ARG A 48 67.66 58.70 -1.42
C ARG A 48 67.84 57.21 -0.99
N SER A 49 68.86 56.91 -0.20
CA SER A 49 69.18 55.57 0.23
C SER A 49 68.13 54.99 1.22
N LYS A 50 67.53 55.85 2.08
CA LYS A 50 66.41 55.43 2.96
C LYS A 50 65.18 55.06 2.15
N VAL A 51 64.76 55.87 1.16
CA VAL A 51 63.60 55.61 0.31
C VAL A 51 63.83 54.35 -0.55
N HIS A 52 65.03 54.13 -1.04
CA HIS A 52 65.35 52.92 -1.82
C HIS A 52 65.29 51.66 -0.99
N ARG A 53 65.78 51.66 0.30
CA ARG A 53 65.66 50.54 1.20
C ARG A 53 64.15 50.17 1.52
N TRP A 54 63.31 51.17 1.78
CA TRP A 54 61.89 50.96 2.00
C TRP A 54 61.20 50.36 0.79
N ARG A 55 61.50 50.74 -0.43
CA ARG A 55 60.99 50.19 -1.69
C ARG A 55 61.33 48.70 -1.83
N TYR A 56 62.55 48.31 -1.52
CA TYR A 56 62.96 46.89 -1.56
C TYR A 56 62.27 46.04 -0.49
N TRP A 57 62.08 46.57 0.71
CA TRP A 57 61.42 45.90 1.75
C TRP A 57 59.90 45.67 1.44
N ILE A 58 59.26 46.70 0.86
CA ILE A 58 57.85 46.59 0.42
C ILE A 58 57.71 45.53 -0.68
N LEU A 59 58.58 45.51 -1.69
CA LEU A 59 58.55 44.47 -2.72
C LEU A 59 58.80 43.05 -2.17
N LEU A 60 59.71 42.89 -1.24
CA LEU A 60 59.98 41.64 -0.58
C LEU A 60 58.71 41.16 0.20
N LEU A 61 58.09 42.09 0.92
CA LEU A 61 56.85 41.79 1.69
C LEU A 61 55.73 41.41 0.74
N LEU A 62 55.50 42.10 -0.37
CA LEU A 62 54.47 41.78 -1.35
C LEU A 62 54.71 40.41 -1.98
N ARG A 63 55.92 40.02 -2.32
CA ARG A 63 56.30 38.72 -2.87
C ARG A 63 56.14 37.60 -1.88
N THR A 64 56.55 37.81 -0.64
CA THR A 64 56.39 36.79 0.42
C THR A 64 54.93 36.62 0.78
N ALA A 65 54.12 37.68 0.83
CA ALA A 65 52.70 37.62 1.08
C ALA A 65 51.94 36.92 -0.07
N PHE A 66 52.24 37.22 -1.33
CA PHE A 66 51.71 36.51 -2.48
C PHE A 66 51.99 35.01 -2.40
N LEU A 67 53.25 34.64 -2.15
CA LEU A 67 53.67 33.25 -2.10
C LEU A 67 53.03 32.52 -0.91
N LEU A 68 52.92 33.17 0.25
CA LEU A 68 52.25 32.65 1.44
C LEU A 68 50.77 32.37 1.16
N LEU A 69 50.05 33.33 0.53
CA LEU A 69 48.63 33.16 0.21
C LEU A 69 48.43 32.05 -0.83
N LEU A 70 49.32 31.96 -1.83
CA LEU A 70 49.28 30.88 -2.81
C LEU A 70 49.50 29.51 -2.15
N LEU A 71 50.48 29.41 -1.26
CA LEU A 71 50.77 28.20 -0.50
C LEU A 71 49.61 27.80 0.41
N LEU A 72 48.96 28.78 1.07
CA LEU A 72 47.75 28.54 1.85
C LEU A 72 46.59 28.06 0.96
N ALA A 73 46.48 28.53 -0.27
CA ALA A 73 45.48 28.03 -1.21
C ALA A 73 45.70 26.54 -1.57
N PHE A 74 46.97 26.11 -1.80
CA PHE A 74 47.32 24.71 -2.07
C PHE A 74 47.08 23.79 -0.87
N LEU A 75 47.14 24.30 0.35
CA LEU A 75 46.80 23.53 1.55
C LEU A 75 45.31 23.27 1.71
N GLN A 76 44.46 23.88 0.87
CA GLN A 76 43.02 23.77 0.87
C GLN A 76 42.42 23.90 2.28
N PRO A 77 42.53 25.08 2.91
CA PRO A 77 41.98 25.29 4.25
C PRO A 77 40.47 25.15 4.23
N VAL A 78 39.94 24.33 5.17
CA VAL A 78 38.51 24.14 5.37
C VAL A 78 38.08 24.92 6.60
N LEU A 79 37.09 25.80 6.44
CA LEU A 79 36.43 26.46 7.55
C LEU A 79 35.45 25.45 8.19
N LYS A 80 35.85 24.84 9.27
CA LYS A 80 34.87 24.24 10.19
C LYS A 80 34.08 25.38 10.82
N ARG A 81 32.76 25.36 10.69
CA ARG A 81 31.89 26.27 11.46
C ARG A 81 32.25 26.10 12.93
N PHE A 82 32.62 27.20 13.60
CA PHE A 82 33.07 27.20 14.99
C PHE A 82 32.00 26.55 15.89
N GLY A 83 32.34 25.43 16.48
CA GLY A 83 31.55 24.67 17.42
C GLY A 83 32.36 23.46 17.88
N THR A 84 33.51 23.72 18.56
CA THR A 84 34.27 22.66 19.21
C THR A 84 33.61 22.28 20.51
N ASN A 85 32.55 21.47 20.45
CA ASN A 85 32.11 20.72 21.62
C ASN A 85 33.05 19.50 21.81
N PRO A 86 33.39 19.11 23.08
CA PRO A 86 34.14 17.89 23.37
C PRO A 86 33.51 16.62 22.78
N ALA A 87 32.22 16.67 22.43
CA ALA A 87 31.48 15.61 21.71
C ALA A 87 32.01 15.34 20.27
N ASP A 88 32.84 16.24 19.71
CA ASP A 88 33.40 16.11 18.34
C ASP A 88 34.44 14.96 18.22
N ARG A 89 34.78 14.29 19.31
CA ARG A 89 35.69 13.13 19.33
C ARG A 89 35.00 11.79 19.09
N ASN A 90 33.67 11.73 19.20
CA ASN A 90 32.89 10.53 18.92
C ASN A 90 32.50 10.51 17.44
N GLY A 91 32.57 9.34 16.81
CA GLY A 91 32.15 9.15 15.42
C GLY A 91 30.67 9.49 15.20
N ARG A 92 30.30 9.76 13.95
CA ARG A 92 28.90 10.01 13.54
C ARG A 92 28.09 8.72 13.63
N GLN A 93 26.80 8.84 13.97
CA GLN A 93 25.83 7.76 13.87
C GLN A 93 24.91 8.03 12.70
N ILE A 94 25.09 7.30 11.62
CA ILE A 94 24.47 7.56 10.33
C ILE A 94 23.39 6.53 10.07
N LEU A 95 22.14 6.99 9.94
CA LEU A 95 21.02 6.17 9.52
C LEU A 95 20.66 6.52 8.07
N ILE A 96 20.77 5.54 7.18
CA ILE A 96 20.34 5.64 5.79
C ILE A 96 18.90 5.11 5.72
N MET A 97 17.95 6.00 5.45
CA MET A 97 16.55 5.67 5.23
C MET A 97 16.29 5.64 3.73
N LEU A 98 16.22 4.44 3.19
CA LEU A 98 16.09 4.22 1.76
C LEU A 98 14.63 3.94 1.40
N ASP A 99 14.06 4.75 0.53
CA ASP A 99 12.73 4.53 -0.02
C ASP A 99 12.70 3.25 -0.85
N HIS A 100 11.85 2.31 -0.44
CA HIS A 100 11.71 1.00 -1.07
C HIS A 100 10.27 0.78 -1.55
N SER A 101 9.70 1.78 -2.19
CA SER A 101 8.36 1.79 -2.76
C SER A 101 8.33 1.53 -4.25
N VAL A 102 7.14 1.26 -4.80
CA VAL A 102 6.96 0.95 -6.23
C VAL A 102 7.40 2.10 -7.13
N SER A 103 7.21 3.37 -6.74
CA SER A 103 7.64 4.54 -7.53
C SER A 103 9.17 4.59 -7.75
N MET A 104 9.94 3.96 -6.83
CA MET A 104 11.39 3.85 -6.96
C MET A 104 11.84 2.90 -8.08
N GLU A 105 10.94 2.11 -8.65
CA GLU A 105 11.22 1.27 -9.82
C GLU A 105 11.04 2.00 -11.16
N HIS A 106 10.64 3.26 -11.14
CA HIS A 106 10.56 4.09 -12.34
C HIS A 106 11.93 4.21 -13.02
N LYS A 107 12.00 3.82 -14.30
CA LYS A 107 13.25 3.71 -15.07
C LYS A 107 13.77 5.08 -15.54
N GLY A 108 12.90 6.04 -15.87
CA GLY A 108 13.30 7.30 -16.47
C GLY A 108 14.20 7.08 -17.70
N ASP A 109 15.13 8.00 -17.94
CA ASP A 109 16.10 7.93 -19.05
C ASP A 109 17.38 7.10 -18.70
N GLY A 110 17.32 6.25 -17.68
CA GLY A 110 18.49 5.51 -17.21
C GLY A 110 18.19 4.42 -16.19
N PRO A 111 19.05 4.23 -15.19
CA PRO A 111 18.77 3.26 -14.13
C PRO A 111 17.56 3.69 -13.30
N THR A 112 16.85 2.72 -12.70
CA THR A 112 15.72 3.01 -11.81
C THR A 112 16.12 3.91 -10.64
N SER A 113 15.15 4.64 -10.06
CA SER A 113 15.38 5.47 -8.87
C SER A 113 16.00 4.66 -7.74
N ARG A 114 15.56 3.40 -7.54
CA ARG A 114 16.18 2.47 -6.58
C ARG A 114 17.66 2.23 -6.86
N LYS A 115 18.04 1.98 -8.12
CA LYS A 115 19.46 1.77 -8.45
C LYS A 115 20.30 3.05 -8.18
N ARG A 116 19.74 4.23 -8.46
CA ARG A 116 20.37 5.50 -8.10
C ARG A 116 20.47 5.66 -6.58
N ALA A 117 19.42 5.29 -5.83
CA ALA A 117 19.42 5.32 -4.37
C ALA A 117 20.50 4.40 -3.77
N VAL A 118 20.62 3.18 -4.27
CA VAL A 118 21.69 2.24 -3.86
C VAL A 118 23.08 2.82 -4.16
N HIS A 119 23.25 3.47 -5.31
CA HIS A 119 24.50 4.12 -5.67
C HIS A 119 24.86 5.27 -4.72
N GLU A 120 23.91 6.17 -4.43
CA GLU A 120 24.12 7.28 -3.50
C GLU A 120 24.35 6.79 -2.06
N ALA A 121 23.58 5.79 -1.60
CA ALA A 121 23.82 5.15 -0.31
C ALA A 121 25.22 4.52 -0.21
N THR A 122 25.69 3.89 -1.29
CA THR A 122 27.03 3.30 -1.35
C THR A 122 28.13 4.37 -1.30
N LYS A 123 27.99 5.47 -2.03
CA LYS A 123 28.91 6.63 -1.94
C LYS A 123 28.97 7.19 -0.51
N LEU A 124 27.80 7.33 0.13
CA LEU A 124 27.74 7.80 1.53
C LEU A 124 28.50 6.84 2.45
N ILE A 125 28.31 5.52 2.30
CA ILE A 125 29.05 4.51 3.08
C ILE A 125 30.55 4.57 2.79
N ASP A 126 30.97 4.87 1.55
CA ASP A 126 32.38 5.03 1.18
C ASP A 126 33.05 6.25 1.84
N SER A 127 32.26 7.29 2.16
CA SER A 127 32.73 8.51 2.82
C SER A 127 32.88 8.40 4.33
N LEU A 128 32.54 7.24 4.94
CA LEU A 128 32.59 7.05 6.39
C LEU A 128 34.00 6.98 6.93
N GLY A 129 34.22 7.66 8.07
CA GLY A 129 35.45 7.58 8.83
C GLY A 129 35.53 6.31 9.70
N ALA A 130 36.72 6.00 10.23
CA ALA A 130 36.96 4.80 11.03
C ALA A 130 36.11 4.73 12.32
N ASP A 131 35.66 5.87 12.84
CA ASP A 131 34.87 5.96 14.07
C ASP A 131 33.37 6.13 13.80
N ASP A 132 32.97 6.30 12.56
CA ASP A 132 31.58 6.41 12.18
C ASP A 132 30.89 5.04 12.24
N THR A 133 29.58 5.05 12.56
CA THR A 133 28.72 3.86 12.55
C THR A 133 27.52 4.09 11.67
N VAL A 134 27.08 3.06 11.00
CA VAL A 134 25.98 3.12 10.02
C VAL A 134 24.92 2.07 10.28
N ASN A 135 23.69 2.38 9.94
CA ASN A 135 22.63 1.41 9.71
C ASN A 135 21.81 1.82 8.47
N VAL A 136 21.17 0.85 7.86
CA VAL A 136 20.24 1.07 6.72
C VAL A 136 18.87 0.60 7.15
N LEU A 137 17.86 1.44 6.96
CA LEU A 137 16.46 1.14 7.17
C LEU A 137 15.70 1.32 5.84
N LEU A 138 14.98 0.30 5.42
CA LEU A 138 14.10 0.37 4.26
C LEU A 138 12.76 0.96 4.68
N MET A 139 12.33 2.01 3.98
CA MET A 139 10.98 2.56 4.14
C MET A 139 10.00 1.71 3.34
N GLU A 140 9.45 0.72 3.98
CA GLU A 140 8.48 -0.24 3.48
C GLU A 140 7.52 -0.65 4.60
N PRO A 141 6.37 -1.30 4.33
CA PRO A 141 5.39 -1.62 5.39
C PRO A 141 5.97 -2.45 6.55
N ASN A 142 6.92 -3.32 6.28
CA ASN A 142 7.55 -4.21 7.28
C ASN A 142 8.91 -3.73 7.79
N LEU A 143 9.33 -2.50 7.47
CA LEU A 143 10.55 -1.82 7.95
C LEU A 143 11.75 -2.76 8.15
N ALA A 144 12.39 -3.18 7.06
CA ALA A 144 13.59 -4.00 7.14
C ALA A 144 14.83 -3.15 7.49
N THR A 145 15.72 -3.69 8.31
CA THR A 145 16.98 -3.04 8.70
C THR A 145 18.17 -3.95 8.42
N CYS A 146 19.30 -3.35 8.06
CA CYS A 146 20.54 -4.09 7.82
C CYS A 146 21.10 -4.68 9.13
N PHE A 147 21.11 -3.89 10.19
CA PHE A 147 21.60 -4.27 11.51
C PHE A 147 20.56 -4.01 12.59
N VAL A 148 20.63 -4.77 13.69
CA VAL A 148 19.79 -4.54 14.88
C VAL A 148 20.15 -3.20 15.56
N SER A 149 21.43 -2.79 15.50
CA SER A 149 21.96 -1.53 16.03
C SER A 149 23.00 -0.96 15.09
N PHE A 150 23.41 0.30 15.32
CA PHE A 150 24.48 0.92 14.52
C PHE A 150 25.77 0.11 14.55
N SER A 151 26.39 -0.08 13.40
CA SER A 151 27.56 -0.92 13.19
C SER A 151 28.64 -0.21 12.38
N LYS A 152 29.90 -0.64 12.52
CA LYS A 152 31.01 -0.26 11.64
C LYS A 152 31.11 -1.16 10.39
N GLY A 153 30.16 -2.07 10.20
CA GLY A 153 30.13 -3.07 9.10
C GLY A 153 29.76 -2.47 7.75
N THR A 154 30.63 -1.68 7.17
CA THR A 154 30.38 -1.02 5.86
C THR A 154 30.26 -2.01 4.71
N ALA A 155 30.98 -3.13 4.74
CA ALA A 155 30.93 -4.16 3.71
C ALA A 155 29.58 -4.91 3.72
N GLU A 156 29.07 -5.23 4.89
CA GLU A 156 27.77 -5.87 5.09
C GLU A 156 26.64 -4.93 4.66
N ALA A 157 26.71 -3.64 5.00
CA ALA A 157 25.74 -2.64 4.56
C ALA A 157 25.69 -2.51 3.04
N LYS A 158 26.84 -2.49 2.36
CA LYS A 158 26.90 -2.49 0.89
C LYS A 158 26.34 -3.79 0.29
N LYS A 159 26.66 -4.94 0.90
CA LYS A 159 26.13 -6.22 0.46
C LYS A 159 24.61 -6.24 0.58
N PHE A 160 24.05 -5.77 1.69
CA PHE A 160 22.61 -5.62 1.90
C PHE A 160 21.97 -4.77 0.81
N LEU A 161 22.51 -3.58 0.53
CA LEU A 161 22.01 -2.67 -0.51
C LEU A 161 22.05 -3.30 -1.92
N ASN A 162 23.13 -4.01 -2.26
CA ASN A 162 23.27 -4.64 -3.58
C ASN A 162 22.36 -5.87 -3.79
N GLN A 163 21.85 -6.45 -2.72
CA GLN A 163 20.93 -7.60 -2.78
C GLN A 163 19.45 -7.20 -2.76
N LEU A 164 19.14 -5.89 -2.70
CA LEU A 164 17.75 -5.41 -2.69
C LEU A 164 17.01 -5.80 -3.96
N LYS A 165 15.90 -6.49 -3.77
CA LYS A 165 14.90 -6.76 -4.82
C LYS A 165 14.11 -5.49 -5.13
N PRO A 166 13.30 -5.47 -6.21
CA PRO A 166 12.35 -4.37 -6.43
C PRO A 166 11.41 -4.19 -5.24
N GLY A 167 11.25 -2.93 -4.80
CA GLY A 167 10.28 -2.56 -3.76
C GLY A 167 8.92 -2.32 -4.42
N LEU A 168 7.91 -3.10 -4.06
CA LEU A 168 6.59 -3.02 -4.67
C LEU A 168 5.51 -2.56 -3.68
N GLY A 169 5.89 -2.31 -2.43
CA GLY A 169 5.00 -1.84 -1.38
C GLY A 169 4.87 -0.32 -1.30
N ARG A 170 4.20 0.16 -0.25
CA ARG A 170 4.09 1.58 0.09
C ARG A 170 5.19 1.96 1.08
N ALA A 171 5.88 3.07 0.84
CA ALA A 171 6.74 3.69 1.85
C ALA A 171 5.92 4.62 2.77
N ASP A 172 6.15 4.50 4.08
CA ASP A 172 5.59 5.41 5.08
C ASP A 172 6.73 6.12 5.81
N VAL A 173 6.91 7.41 5.50
CA VAL A 173 7.97 8.26 6.07
C VAL A 173 7.81 8.43 7.57
N ASN A 174 6.57 8.56 8.08
CA ASN A 174 6.30 8.79 9.50
C ASN A 174 6.53 7.53 10.33
N LEU A 175 6.09 6.37 9.82
CA LEU A 175 6.36 5.08 10.44
C LEU A 175 7.86 4.82 10.51
N ALA A 176 8.57 5.05 9.41
CA ALA A 176 10.01 4.87 9.32
C ALA A 176 10.77 5.85 10.23
N SER A 177 10.36 7.13 10.30
CA SER A 177 10.95 8.12 11.20
C SER A 177 10.73 7.79 12.67
N THR A 178 9.56 7.24 13.02
CA THR A 178 9.27 6.75 14.37
C THR A 178 10.15 5.56 14.75
N ALA A 179 10.36 4.62 13.83
CA ALA A 179 11.27 3.49 14.03
C ALA A 179 12.72 3.97 14.16
N ALA A 180 13.14 4.91 13.29
CA ALA A 180 14.46 5.54 13.33
C ALA A 180 14.75 6.18 14.70
N ALA A 181 13.77 6.90 15.28
CA ALA A 181 13.90 7.52 16.60
C ALA A 181 14.24 6.50 17.72
N ARG A 182 13.67 5.30 17.62
CA ARG A 182 13.93 4.20 18.60
C ARG A 182 15.29 3.55 18.42
N MET A 183 15.90 3.68 17.24
CA MET A 183 17.20 3.09 16.96
C MET A 183 18.36 3.91 17.54
N PHE A 184 18.20 5.23 17.68
CA PHE A 184 19.22 6.09 18.27
C PHE A 184 19.27 5.93 19.78
N PRO A 185 20.45 5.66 20.37
CA PRO A 185 20.59 5.68 21.80
C PRO A 185 20.40 7.12 22.35
N PRO A 186 19.92 7.29 23.60
CA PRO A 186 19.75 8.62 24.21
C PRO A 186 21.04 9.46 24.26
N THR A 187 22.19 8.79 24.18
CA THR A 187 23.54 9.39 24.20
C THR A 187 24.14 9.50 22.82
N ALA A 188 23.32 9.47 21.74
CA ALA A 188 23.81 9.63 20.38
C ALA A 188 24.61 10.92 20.23
N ALA A 189 25.90 10.80 19.91
CA ALA A 189 26.80 11.95 19.93
C ALA A 189 26.59 12.87 18.73
N ARG A 190 26.29 12.32 17.57
CA ARG A 190 26.09 13.05 16.28
C ARG A 190 25.17 12.23 15.39
N PRO A 191 23.87 12.24 15.64
CA PRO A 191 22.91 11.51 14.82
C PRO A 191 22.72 12.23 13.48
N GLU A 192 22.86 11.50 12.39
CA GLU A 192 22.60 11.95 11.03
C GLU A 192 21.61 10.99 10.36
N VAL A 193 20.57 11.54 9.74
CA VAL A 193 19.55 10.76 9.03
C VAL A 193 19.53 11.19 7.57
N TYR A 194 19.79 10.25 6.68
CA TYR A 194 19.79 10.45 5.24
C TYR A 194 18.56 9.83 4.63
N TYR A 195 17.60 10.62 4.19
CA TYR A 195 16.42 10.20 3.45
C TYR A 195 16.75 10.17 1.97
N ILE A 196 16.83 8.97 1.39
CA ILE A 196 17.12 8.77 -0.03
C ILE A 196 15.81 8.32 -0.70
N SER A 197 15.17 9.21 -1.45
CA SER A 197 13.84 9.00 -2.04
C SER A 197 13.68 9.78 -3.35
N ASP A 198 12.61 9.49 -4.07
CA ASP A 198 12.12 10.28 -5.21
C ASP A 198 11.25 11.47 -4.80
N PHE A 199 10.96 11.62 -3.50
CA PHE A 199 10.15 12.69 -2.89
C PHE A 199 8.78 12.86 -3.53
N GLU A 200 8.08 11.78 -3.81
CA GLU A 200 6.71 11.80 -4.28
C GLU A 200 5.80 12.56 -3.29
N ARG A 201 4.98 13.48 -3.84
CA ARG A 201 4.19 14.42 -3.04
C ARG A 201 3.25 13.74 -2.04
N LYS A 202 2.57 12.66 -2.44
CA LYS A 202 1.61 11.97 -1.57
C LYS A 202 2.27 11.33 -0.35
N LYS A 203 3.50 10.84 -0.48
CA LYS A 203 4.27 10.25 0.63
C LYS A 203 4.81 11.31 1.58
N TRP A 204 5.25 12.45 1.04
CA TRP A 204 6.01 13.46 1.78
C TRP A 204 5.18 14.65 2.27
N ALA A 205 3.96 14.87 1.77
CA ALA A 205 3.13 16.04 2.12
C ALA A 205 2.81 16.15 3.62
N ASN A 206 2.79 15.04 4.35
CA ASN A 206 2.52 14.99 5.78
C ASN A 206 3.71 14.45 6.59
N ALA A 207 4.94 14.56 6.06
CA ALA A 207 6.13 14.10 6.74
C ALA A 207 6.34 14.86 8.06
N ASN A 208 6.68 14.12 9.13
CA ASN A 208 6.90 14.66 10.46
C ASN A 208 8.15 14.03 11.08
N PHE A 209 9.09 14.87 11.47
CA PHE A 209 10.39 14.46 12.01
C PHE A 209 10.54 14.76 13.52
N THR A 210 9.52 15.28 14.17
CA THR A 210 9.55 15.69 15.60
C THR A 210 9.90 14.56 16.55
N MET A 211 9.70 13.30 16.14
CA MET A 211 10.05 12.12 16.93
C MET A 211 11.54 11.79 16.95
N LEU A 212 12.30 12.32 15.98
CA LEU A 212 13.75 12.11 15.91
C LEU A 212 14.48 12.86 17.04
N PRO A 213 15.70 12.42 17.45
CA PRO A 213 16.47 13.15 18.44
C PRO A 213 16.69 14.62 18.02
N PRO A 214 16.49 15.61 18.92
CA PRO A 214 16.60 17.02 18.52
C PRO A 214 17.97 17.43 17.95
N ALA A 215 19.03 16.68 18.27
CA ALA A 215 20.38 16.89 17.75
C ALA A 215 20.58 16.25 16.37
N ALA A 216 19.60 15.51 15.83
CA ALA A 216 19.74 14.84 14.55
C ALA A 216 19.78 15.86 13.40
N LYS A 217 20.72 15.63 12.48
CA LYS A 217 20.80 16.37 11.22
C LYS A 217 20.10 15.57 10.13
N LEU A 218 19.26 16.23 9.34
CA LEU A 218 18.49 15.61 8.28
C LEU A 218 19.11 15.95 6.92
N PHE A 219 19.29 14.93 6.09
CA PHE A 219 19.79 15.07 4.73
C PHE A 219 18.77 14.44 3.77
N PHE A 220 18.29 15.23 2.82
CA PHE A 220 17.34 14.81 1.80
C PHE A 220 18.04 14.62 0.47
N VAL A 221 18.18 13.36 0.03
CA VAL A 221 18.90 12.97 -1.18
C VAL A 221 17.89 12.60 -2.26
N ASP A 222 17.72 13.48 -3.26
CA ASP A 222 16.79 13.22 -4.36
C ASP A 222 17.44 12.32 -5.41
N VAL A 223 16.78 11.19 -5.63
CA VAL A 223 17.14 10.19 -6.63
C VAL A 223 16.02 9.96 -7.65
N GLY A 224 14.98 10.79 -7.63
CA GLY A 224 13.86 10.70 -8.57
C GLY A 224 14.29 11.01 -10.01
N PRO A 225 13.53 10.56 -11.02
CA PRO A 225 13.79 10.85 -12.42
C PRO A 225 13.44 12.30 -12.76
N THR A 226 14.01 12.82 -13.85
CA THR A 226 13.67 14.15 -14.35
C THR A 226 12.30 14.17 -15.01
N HIS A 227 12.01 13.16 -15.82
CA HIS A 227 10.68 12.95 -16.43
C HIS A 227 9.90 11.96 -15.59
N ARG A 228 8.65 12.31 -15.28
CA ARG A 228 7.81 11.59 -14.31
C ARG A 228 6.45 11.24 -14.89
N ASP A 229 6.34 11.24 -16.21
CA ASP A 229 5.11 10.84 -16.89
C ASP A 229 4.84 9.36 -16.63
N ASN A 230 3.60 9.06 -16.28
CA ASN A 230 3.16 7.72 -15.91
C ASN A 230 1.69 7.51 -16.31
N HIS A 231 1.35 6.29 -16.71
CA HIS A 231 0.00 5.83 -16.97
C HIS A 231 -0.22 4.55 -16.17
N ALA A 232 -1.32 4.48 -15.44
CA ALA A 232 -1.53 3.37 -14.53
C ALA A 232 -2.96 2.83 -14.58
N ILE A 233 -3.13 1.55 -14.25
CA ILE A 233 -4.44 1.00 -13.93
C ILE A 233 -4.66 1.19 -12.43
N LEU A 234 -5.61 2.06 -12.08
CA LEU A 234 -5.90 2.41 -10.70
C LEU A 234 -6.86 1.44 -10.03
N ASP A 235 -7.80 0.90 -10.79
CA ASP A 235 -8.78 -0.06 -10.31
C ASP A 235 -9.32 -0.89 -11.48
N ALA A 236 -9.66 -2.15 -11.20
CA ALA A 236 -10.41 -2.97 -12.12
C ALA A 236 -11.32 -3.91 -11.33
N ARG A 237 -12.61 -3.86 -11.61
CA ARG A 237 -13.61 -4.64 -10.88
C ARG A 237 -14.78 -5.02 -11.77
N PRO A 238 -15.41 -6.18 -11.55
CA PRO A 238 -16.65 -6.51 -12.24
C PRO A 238 -17.77 -5.57 -11.79
N SER A 239 -18.59 -5.11 -12.73
CA SER A 239 -19.75 -4.24 -12.45
C SER A 239 -20.89 -4.99 -11.75
N GLN A 240 -20.83 -6.32 -11.75
CA GLN A 240 -21.81 -7.21 -11.12
C GLN A 240 -21.13 -8.15 -10.13
N THR A 241 -21.80 -8.43 -9.02
CA THR A 241 -21.26 -9.28 -7.96
C THR A 241 -21.42 -10.77 -8.29
N GLU A 242 -22.45 -11.12 -9.04
CA GLU A 242 -22.73 -12.50 -9.45
C GLU A 242 -22.38 -12.67 -10.93
N MET A 243 -21.59 -13.67 -11.21
CA MET A 243 -21.14 -14.02 -12.56
C MET A 243 -21.48 -15.50 -12.79
N LEU A 244 -22.24 -15.77 -13.83
CA LEU A 244 -22.61 -17.12 -14.22
C LEU A 244 -21.74 -17.61 -15.38
N ALA A 245 -21.59 -18.92 -15.46
CA ALA A 245 -20.92 -19.56 -16.57
C ALA A 245 -21.59 -19.18 -17.91
N GLY A 246 -20.78 -18.66 -18.87
CA GLY A 246 -21.23 -18.21 -20.17
C GLY A 246 -21.70 -16.75 -20.23
N ASP A 247 -21.70 -16.01 -19.11
CA ASP A 247 -22.04 -14.60 -19.10
C ASP A 247 -20.98 -13.73 -19.78
N THR A 248 -21.42 -12.55 -20.22
CA THR A 248 -20.51 -11.44 -20.55
C THR A 248 -20.53 -10.45 -19.39
N VAL A 249 -19.45 -10.42 -18.63
CA VAL A 249 -19.27 -9.59 -17.44
C VAL A 249 -18.70 -8.24 -17.85
N PRO A 250 -19.39 -7.12 -17.58
CA PRO A 250 -18.83 -5.79 -17.76
C PRO A 250 -17.75 -5.55 -16.70
N LEU A 251 -16.48 -5.39 -17.10
CA LEU A 251 -15.37 -5.04 -16.23
C LEU A 251 -15.17 -3.52 -16.27
N GLU A 252 -15.40 -2.84 -15.17
CA GLU A 252 -15.08 -1.41 -14.99
C GLU A 252 -13.58 -1.29 -14.71
N VAL A 253 -12.87 -0.58 -15.59
CA VAL A 253 -11.43 -0.32 -15.47
C VAL A 253 -11.21 1.17 -15.35
N THR A 254 -10.47 1.61 -14.33
CA THR A 254 -10.08 3.00 -14.13
C THR A 254 -8.62 3.18 -14.52
N VAL A 255 -8.37 3.99 -15.53
CA VAL A 255 -7.03 4.33 -16.02
C VAL A 255 -6.67 5.74 -15.59
N GLY A 256 -5.52 5.90 -14.94
CA GLY A 256 -4.95 7.20 -14.56
C GLY A 256 -3.92 7.67 -15.57
N ASN A 257 -4.03 8.92 -16.00
CA ASN A 257 -3.01 9.62 -16.78
C ASN A 257 -2.32 10.66 -15.91
N PHE A 258 -1.09 10.39 -15.52
CA PHE A 258 -0.24 11.27 -14.70
C PHE A 258 0.84 11.94 -15.54
N SER A 259 0.47 12.44 -16.73
CA SER A 259 1.33 13.17 -17.65
C SER A 259 0.72 14.50 -18.06
N ALA A 260 1.56 15.38 -18.64
CA ALA A 260 1.13 16.68 -19.18
C ALA A 260 0.44 16.54 -20.54
N GLU A 261 0.49 15.38 -21.19
CA GLU A 261 -0.09 15.10 -22.48
C GLU A 261 -1.29 14.16 -22.34
N ALA A 262 -2.21 14.21 -23.31
CA ALA A 262 -3.33 13.29 -23.35
C ALA A 262 -2.84 11.88 -23.70
N PHE A 263 -3.27 10.91 -22.91
CA PHE A 263 -2.98 9.50 -23.16
C PHE A 263 -4.03 8.91 -24.10
N ASN A 264 -3.60 8.35 -25.22
CA ASN A 264 -4.42 7.57 -26.13
C ASN A 264 -3.76 6.19 -26.26
N GLY A 265 -4.41 5.19 -25.71
CA GLY A 265 -3.84 3.84 -25.63
C GLY A 265 -4.91 2.77 -25.73
N ARG A 266 -4.51 1.55 -25.46
CA ARG A 266 -5.37 0.37 -25.45
C ARG A 266 -5.23 -0.38 -24.15
N VAL A 267 -6.35 -0.68 -23.51
CA VAL A 267 -6.43 -1.60 -22.39
C VAL A 267 -6.66 -3.00 -22.96
N THR A 268 -5.81 -3.93 -22.58
CA THR A 268 -5.96 -5.35 -22.91
C THR A 268 -6.32 -6.11 -21.65
N VAL A 269 -7.46 -6.81 -21.67
CA VAL A 269 -7.88 -7.71 -20.59
C VAL A 269 -7.65 -9.13 -21.02
N THR A 270 -6.85 -9.90 -20.26
CA THR A 270 -6.55 -11.31 -20.55
C THR A 270 -7.18 -12.20 -19.48
N LEU A 271 -8.00 -13.15 -19.89
CA LEU A 271 -8.64 -14.13 -19.01
C LEU A 271 -7.97 -15.50 -19.17
N ASP A 272 -7.52 -16.09 -18.05
CA ASP A 272 -6.88 -17.41 -17.97
C ASP A 272 -5.70 -17.61 -18.94
N LYS A 273 -5.05 -16.52 -19.35
CA LYS A 273 -3.97 -16.50 -20.35
C LYS A 273 -4.39 -17.03 -21.74
N GLN A 274 -5.67 -17.18 -22.01
CA GLN A 274 -6.21 -17.76 -23.25
C GLN A 274 -7.04 -16.77 -24.05
N TYR A 275 -7.88 -15.98 -23.39
CA TYR A 275 -8.81 -15.05 -24.03
C TYR A 275 -8.32 -13.63 -23.82
N SER A 276 -8.39 -12.82 -24.86
CA SER A 276 -7.98 -11.42 -24.82
C SER A 276 -9.11 -10.51 -25.34
N PHE A 277 -9.35 -9.41 -24.62
CA PHE A 277 -10.35 -8.40 -24.92
C PHE A 277 -9.66 -7.05 -24.92
N ASP A 278 -9.82 -6.30 -26.00
CA ASP A 278 -9.16 -5.02 -26.19
C ASP A 278 -10.20 -3.88 -26.18
N GLN A 279 -9.88 -2.80 -25.47
CA GLN A 279 -10.69 -1.58 -25.44
C GLN A 279 -9.79 -0.36 -25.55
N ASP A 280 -10.09 0.54 -26.49
CA ASP A 280 -9.37 1.81 -26.59
C ASP A 280 -9.76 2.75 -25.45
N VAL A 281 -8.79 3.50 -24.92
CA VAL A 281 -8.96 4.48 -23.86
C VAL A 281 -8.30 5.80 -24.23
N SER A 282 -8.96 6.90 -23.88
CA SER A 282 -8.42 8.26 -24.06
C SER A 282 -8.61 9.03 -22.77
N ALA A 283 -7.51 9.31 -22.06
CA ALA A 283 -7.51 10.05 -20.81
C ALA A 283 -6.85 11.42 -20.99
N ALA A 284 -7.52 12.48 -20.54
CA ALA A 284 -6.98 13.83 -20.56
C ALA A 284 -5.75 13.97 -19.66
N PRO A 285 -4.89 15.01 -19.82
CA PRO A 285 -3.77 15.26 -18.91
C PRO A 285 -4.23 15.34 -17.45
N TRP A 286 -3.52 14.68 -16.54
CA TRP A 286 -3.77 14.69 -15.10
C TRP A 286 -5.19 14.28 -14.70
N SER A 287 -5.77 13.33 -15.40
CA SER A 287 -7.13 12.85 -15.18
C SER A 287 -7.21 11.32 -15.06
N GLU A 288 -8.33 10.87 -14.53
CA GLU A 288 -8.72 9.47 -14.49
C GLU A 288 -9.86 9.24 -15.47
N GLU A 289 -9.81 8.15 -16.21
CA GLU A 289 -10.84 7.75 -17.15
C GLU A 289 -11.36 6.36 -16.81
N LYS A 290 -12.69 6.19 -16.85
CA LYS A 290 -13.35 4.92 -16.59
C LYS A 290 -13.88 4.33 -17.88
N ILE A 291 -13.49 3.10 -18.15
CA ILE A 291 -13.97 2.36 -19.32
C ILE A 291 -14.62 1.05 -18.87
N ILE A 292 -15.48 0.53 -19.71
CA ILE A 292 -16.13 -0.78 -19.51
C ILE A 292 -15.64 -1.73 -20.58
N VAL A 293 -15.02 -2.82 -20.17
CA VAL A 293 -14.56 -3.89 -21.04
C VAL A 293 -15.50 -5.10 -20.88
N PRO A 294 -16.24 -5.52 -21.92
CA PRO A 294 -17.07 -6.72 -21.84
C PRO A 294 -16.20 -7.96 -21.89
N VAL A 295 -16.17 -8.74 -20.82
CA VAL A 295 -15.37 -9.97 -20.68
C VAL A 295 -16.30 -11.17 -20.68
N SER A 296 -16.20 -12.05 -21.67
CA SER A 296 -16.95 -13.31 -21.69
C SER A 296 -16.27 -14.33 -20.79
N VAL A 297 -16.96 -14.76 -19.71
CA VAL A 297 -16.46 -15.76 -18.79
C VAL A 297 -16.86 -17.16 -19.25
N GLY A 298 -15.98 -18.12 -19.00
CA GLY A 298 -16.19 -19.51 -19.41
C GLY A 298 -17.06 -20.31 -18.44
N GLY A 299 -16.62 -21.51 -18.09
CA GLY A 299 -17.28 -22.38 -17.12
C GLY A 299 -17.16 -21.88 -15.68
N PRO A 300 -17.78 -22.57 -14.72
CA PRO A 300 -17.72 -22.20 -13.31
C PRO A 300 -16.31 -22.40 -12.74
N GLY A 301 -15.97 -21.62 -11.72
CA GLY A 301 -14.70 -21.67 -11.00
C GLY A 301 -14.05 -20.30 -10.85
N VAL A 302 -12.80 -20.29 -10.39
CA VAL A 302 -12.01 -19.08 -10.24
C VAL A 302 -11.21 -18.84 -11.52
N HIS A 303 -11.46 -17.71 -12.16
CA HIS A 303 -10.76 -17.27 -13.37
C HIS A 303 -9.76 -16.17 -13.06
N LEU A 304 -8.57 -16.24 -13.67
CA LEU A 304 -7.49 -15.28 -13.52
C LEU A 304 -7.62 -14.20 -14.58
N CYS A 305 -7.88 -12.97 -14.16
CA CYS A 305 -8.06 -11.84 -15.06
C CYS A 305 -6.92 -10.83 -14.87
N GLU A 306 -6.16 -10.58 -15.93
CA GLU A 306 -5.10 -9.59 -16.01
C GLU A 306 -5.53 -8.45 -16.91
N VAL A 307 -5.49 -7.23 -16.40
CA VAL A 307 -5.69 -5.99 -17.15
C VAL A 307 -4.33 -5.36 -17.41
N ARG A 308 -4.06 -4.91 -18.62
CA ARG A 308 -2.76 -4.38 -19.01
C ARG A 308 -2.87 -3.14 -19.90
N LEU A 309 -2.02 -2.15 -19.62
CA LEU A 309 -1.71 -0.99 -20.47
C LEU A 309 -0.45 -1.25 -21.31
N PRO A 310 -0.22 -0.46 -22.37
CA PRO A 310 1.09 -0.40 -23.01
C PRO A 310 2.18 -0.06 -22.01
N PRO A 311 3.38 -0.66 -22.12
CA PRO A 311 4.47 -0.45 -21.18
C PRO A 311 4.98 0.99 -21.21
N ASP A 312 5.25 1.55 -20.04
CA ASP A 312 5.92 2.84 -19.87
C ASP A 312 7.14 2.74 -18.91
N ALA A 313 7.53 3.85 -18.28
CA ALA A 313 8.70 3.89 -17.42
C ALA A 313 8.49 3.22 -16.05
N LEU A 314 7.25 3.06 -15.60
CA LEU A 314 6.88 2.34 -14.37
C LEU A 314 6.00 1.12 -14.71
N GLU A 315 6.61 0.04 -15.11
CA GLU A 315 5.96 -1.15 -15.65
C GLU A 315 4.99 -1.86 -14.68
N TYR A 316 5.21 -1.71 -13.36
CA TYR A 316 4.46 -2.47 -12.34
C TYR A 316 3.00 -2.04 -12.22
N ASP A 317 2.64 -0.79 -12.45
CA ASP A 317 1.28 -0.26 -12.39
C ASP A 317 0.56 -0.25 -13.75
N ASN A 318 1.25 -0.70 -14.79
CA ASN A 318 0.65 -1.03 -16.10
C ASN A 318 -0.11 -2.36 -16.09
N HIS A 319 0.00 -3.14 -15.02
CA HIS A 319 -0.66 -4.43 -14.83
C HIS A 319 -1.57 -4.39 -13.62
N PHE A 320 -2.76 -4.95 -13.76
CA PHE A 320 -3.69 -5.13 -12.66
C PHE A 320 -4.24 -6.54 -12.67
N PHE A 321 -4.13 -7.22 -11.53
CA PHE A 321 -4.49 -8.64 -11.37
C PHE A 321 -5.74 -8.74 -10.50
N LEU A 322 -6.78 -9.40 -11.03
CA LEU A 322 -8.01 -9.67 -10.27
C LEU A 322 -8.51 -11.08 -10.55
N THR A 323 -9.33 -11.59 -9.67
CA THR A 323 -9.98 -12.89 -9.83
C THR A 323 -11.47 -12.72 -10.05
N LEU A 324 -12.03 -13.49 -10.97
CA LEU A 324 -13.46 -13.56 -11.22
C LEU A 324 -13.98 -14.92 -10.73
N ALA A 325 -14.83 -14.91 -9.71
CA ALA A 325 -15.47 -16.09 -9.18
C ALA A 325 -16.77 -16.34 -9.95
N VAL A 326 -16.70 -17.23 -10.95
CA VAL A 326 -17.82 -17.60 -11.80
C VAL A 326 -18.56 -18.78 -11.17
N GLN A 327 -19.84 -18.58 -10.93
CA GLN A 327 -20.70 -19.58 -10.32
C GLN A 327 -21.38 -20.42 -11.38
N ASP A 328 -21.66 -21.67 -11.02
CA ASP A 328 -22.62 -22.47 -11.78
C ASP A 328 -24.05 -22.09 -11.39
N LYS A 329 -25.01 -22.50 -12.19
CA LYS A 329 -26.43 -22.36 -11.83
C LYS A 329 -26.70 -23.18 -10.59
N GLU A 330 -27.37 -22.56 -9.62
CA GLU A 330 -27.59 -23.18 -8.31
C GLU A 330 -28.96 -23.85 -8.23
N GLU A 331 -28.97 -25.13 -7.94
CA GLU A 331 -30.22 -25.85 -7.62
C GLU A 331 -30.71 -25.40 -6.24
N VAL A 332 -31.95 -24.89 -6.19
CA VAL A 332 -32.66 -24.56 -4.96
C VAL A 332 -33.83 -25.51 -4.79
N LEU A 333 -33.82 -26.29 -3.71
CA LEU A 333 -34.86 -27.25 -3.46
C LEU A 333 -36.03 -26.61 -2.70
N ILE A 334 -37.21 -26.70 -3.24
CA ILE A 334 -38.46 -26.30 -2.57
C ILE A 334 -39.24 -27.58 -2.14
N VAL A 335 -39.23 -27.86 -0.84
CA VAL A 335 -40.01 -28.99 -0.30
C VAL A 335 -41.41 -28.50 0.01
N SER A 336 -42.40 -29.07 -0.67
CA SER A 336 -43.80 -28.70 -0.48
C SER A 336 -44.71 -29.88 -0.75
N ASP A 337 -45.65 -30.12 0.16
CA ASP A 337 -46.72 -31.09 0.01
C ASP A 337 -48.03 -30.44 -0.44
N GLY A 338 -48.01 -29.11 -0.60
CA GLY A 338 -49.09 -28.38 -1.25
C GLY A 338 -49.18 -28.77 -2.72
N THR A 339 -50.40 -28.71 -3.28
CA THR A 339 -50.57 -28.92 -4.73
C THR A 339 -49.91 -27.79 -5.48
N ASP A 340 -49.16 -28.08 -6.59
CA ASP A 340 -48.53 -27.10 -7.49
C ASP A 340 -49.63 -26.32 -8.29
N GLN A 341 -50.61 -25.80 -7.54
CA GLN A 341 -51.68 -24.99 -8.11
C GLN A 341 -51.27 -23.54 -8.16
N GLN A 342 -51.59 -22.87 -9.25
CA GLN A 342 -51.51 -21.41 -9.36
C GLN A 342 -52.13 -20.78 -8.10
N ARG A 343 -51.33 -19.94 -7.35
CA ARG A 343 -51.65 -19.28 -6.07
C ARG A 343 -51.24 -20.04 -4.81
N SER A 344 -50.56 -21.18 -4.89
CA SER A 344 -49.89 -21.78 -3.72
C SER A 344 -48.65 -20.98 -3.32
N GLY A 345 -48.26 -21.10 -2.05
CA GLY A 345 -47.02 -20.49 -1.57
C GLY A 345 -45.79 -20.98 -2.32
N ALA A 346 -45.72 -22.28 -2.66
CA ALA A 346 -44.65 -22.86 -3.45
C ALA A 346 -44.60 -22.31 -4.87
N TYR A 347 -45.73 -22.06 -5.52
CA TYR A 347 -45.79 -21.42 -6.83
C TYR A 347 -45.23 -20.00 -6.81
N TYR A 348 -45.66 -19.18 -5.84
CA TYR A 348 -45.14 -17.82 -5.69
C TYR A 348 -43.65 -17.81 -5.41
N LEU A 349 -43.18 -18.72 -4.56
CA LEU A 349 -41.75 -18.84 -4.25
C LEU A 349 -40.93 -19.27 -5.48
N LYS A 350 -41.37 -20.30 -6.21
CA LYS A 350 -40.72 -20.73 -7.47
C LYS A 350 -40.62 -19.58 -8.47
N THR A 351 -41.73 -18.85 -8.67
CA THR A 351 -41.79 -17.70 -9.56
C THR A 351 -40.90 -16.53 -9.08
N ALA A 352 -40.82 -16.31 -7.76
CA ALA A 352 -39.96 -15.27 -7.21
C ALA A 352 -38.45 -15.57 -7.42
N LEU A 353 -38.08 -16.85 -7.33
CA LEU A 353 -36.70 -17.29 -7.52
C LEU A 353 -36.29 -17.35 -9.00
N ASN A 354 -37.20 -17.80 -9.87
CA ASN A 354 -37.00 -17.87 -11.33
C ASN A 354 -38.26 -17.42 -12.08
N PRO A 355 -38.44 -16.10 -12.30
CA PRO A 355 -39.65 -15.54 -12.90
C PRO A 355 -39.98 -16.02 -14.31
N PHE A 356 -38.95 -16.40 -15.06
CA PHE A 356 -39.08 -16.78 -16.47
C PHE A 356 -39.17 -18.30 -16.67
N ASP A 357 -39.01 -19.08 -15.60
CA ASP A 357 -39.01 -20.56 -15.61
C ASP A 357 -38.10 -21.13 -16.73
N ASN A 358 -36.95 -20.49 -16.91
CA ASN A 358 -35.98 -20.86 -17.93
C ASN A 358 -34.60 -21.13 -17.32
N GLU A 359 -33.72 -21.73 -18.12
CA GLU A 359 -32.35 -22.01 -17.69
C GLU A 359 -31.44 -20.79 -17.67
N ALA A 360 -31.89 -19.61 -18.03
CA ALA A 360 -31.07 -18.40 -18.05
C ALA A 360 -30.89 -17.80 -16.62
N GLY A 361 -31.76 -18.17 -15.67
CA GLY A 361 -31.65 -17.69 -14.29
C GLY A 361 -30.46 -18.31 -13.52
N SER A 362 -29.97 -17.59 -12.52
CA SER A 362 -28.92 -18.08 -11.61
C SER A 362 -29.42 -19.17 -10.67
N LEU A 363 -30.70 -19.15 -10.36
CA LEU A 363 -31.35 -20.11 -9.46
C LEU A 363 -32.26 -21.02 -10.23
N LEU A 364 -32.17 -22.33 -9.98
CA LEU A 364 -33.01 -23.37 -10.56
C LEU A 364 -33.86 -23.98 -9.45
N PRO A 365 -35.04 -23.42 -9.18
CA PRO A 365 -35.96 -23.95 -8.14
C PRO A 365 -36.68 -25.22 -8.59
N HIS A 366 -36.49 -26.29 -7.83
CA HIS A 366 -37.19 -27.57 -8.02
C HIS A 366 -38.14 -27.88 -6.84
N ILE A 367 -39.41 -28.14 -7.14
CA ILE A 367 -40.39 -28.51 -6.12
C ILE A 367 -40.42 -30.04 -5.99
N ILE A 368 -40.29 -30.53 -4.74
CA ILE A 368 -40.43 -31.95 -4.39
C ILE A 368 -41.36 -32.10 -3.19
N PRO A 369 -42.07 -33.23 -3.07
CA PRO A 369 -42.82 -33.53 -1.85
C PRO A 369 -41.90 -33.94 -0.71
N SER A 370 -42.34 -33.79 0.53
CA SER A 370 -41.57 -34.16 1.72
C SER A 370 -41.26 -35.67 1.80
N SER A 371 -42.03 -36.51 1.12
CA SER A 371 -41.78 -37.97 0.99
C SER A 371 -40.50 -38.30 0.25
N ASP A 372 -40.04 -37.41 -0.66
CA ASP A 372 -38.87 -37.62 -1.51
C ASP A 372 -37.57 -37.08 -0.87
N LEU A 373 -37.71 -36.52 0.32
CA LEU A 373 -36.58 -35.92 1.04
C LEU A 373 -35.67 -37.03 1.60
N SER A 374 -34.51 -37.17 1.04
CA SER A 374 -33.50 -38.16 1.42
C SER A 374 -32.08 -37.58 1.32
N SER A 375 -31.12 -38.21 2.00
CA SER A 375 -29.71 -37.80 1.92
C SER A 375 -29.17 -37.84 0.48
N THR A 376 -29.64 -38.77 -0.34
CA THR A 376 -29.25 -38.87 -1.75
C THR A 376 -29.79 -37.69 -2.57
N ARG A 377 -31.03 -37.24 -2.29
CA ARG A 377 -31.63 -36.09 -3.00
C ARG A 377 -30.99 -34.76 -2.59
N LEU A 378 -30.51 -34.67 -1.35
CA LEU A 378 -29.82 -33.49 -0.84
C LEU A 378 -28.34 -33.43 -1.24
N ALA A 379 -27.79 -34.48 -1.84
CA ALA A 379 -26.41 -34.47 -2.30
C ALA A 379 -26.21 -33.43 -3.41
N GLY A 380 -25.34 -32.47 -3.16
CA GLY A 380 -25.06 -31.36 -4.10
C GLY A 380 -26.00 -30.16 -3.95
N VAL A 381 -27.12 -30.28 -3.20
CA VAL A 381 -27.99 -29.14 -2.88
C VAL A 381 -27.36 -28.35 -1.74
N GLN A 382 -27.35 -27.03 -1.87
CA GLN A 382 -26.81 -26.14 -0.80
C GLN A 382 -27.93 -25.35 -0.12
N LYS A 383 -29.08 -25.16 -0.78
CA LYS A 383 -30.17 -24.31 -0.29
C LYS A 383 -31.50 -25.00 -0.45
N MET A 384 -32.31 -24.93 0.59
CA MET A 384 -33.61 -25.61 0.66
C MET A 384 -34.63 -24.69 1.31
N PHE A 385 -35.86 -24.71 0.74
CA PHE A 385 -37.03 -24.09 1.32
C PHE A 385 -38.04 -25.16 1.79
N PHE A 386 -38.61 -24.92 2.95
CA PHE A 386 -39.81 -25.65 3.40
C PHE A 386 -41.03 -24.72 3.35
N ILE A 387 -42.06 -25.14 2.69
CA ILE A 387 -43.31 -24.40 2.57
C ILE A 387 -44.48 -25.38 2.45
N GLN A 388 -45.49 -25.25 3.29
CA GLN A 388 -46.66 -26.17 3.36
C GLN A 388 -46.23 -27.64 3.47
N VAL A 389 -45.32 -27.92 4.40
CA VAL A 389 -44.75 -29.26 4.59
C VAL A 389 -45.62 -30.06 5.57
N ASN A 390 -46.00 -31.28 5.21
CA ASN A 390 -46.65 -32.24 6.09
C ASN A 390 -45.66 -32.75 7.14
N ARG A 391 -46.11 -33.70 7.96
CA ARG A 391 -45.26 -34.34 8.96
C ARG A 391 -44.08 -35.05 8.31
N LEU A 392 -42.89 -34.66 8.70
CA LEU A 392 -41.63 -35.25 8.21
C LEU A 392 -41.45 -36.67 8.79
N SER A 393 -40.92 -37.57 7.97
CA SER A 393 -40.46 -38.87 8.44
C SER A 393 -39.17 -38.74 9.28
N PRO A 394 -38.86 -39.69 10.17
CA PRO A 394 -37.56 -39.67 10.89
C PRO A 394 -36.36 -39.66 9.98
N GLU A 395 -36.44 -40.33 8.83
CA GLU A 395 -35.37 -40.35 7.81
C GLU A 395 -35.18 -38.95 7.17
N ALA A 396 -36.31 -38.30 6.82
CA ALA A 396 -36.29 -36.93 6.29
C ALA A 396 -35.68 -35.94 7.31
N CYS A 397 -36.06 -36.04 8.59
CA CYS A 397 -35.48 -35.22 9.65
C CYS A 397 -33.97 -35.48 9.80
N GLY A 398 -33.52 -36.76 9.71
CA GLY A 398 -32.12 -37.13 9.72
C GLY A 398 -31.35 -36.53 8.55
N ALA A 399 -31.93 -36.57 7.34
CA ALA A 399 -31.32 -35.98 6.13
C ALA A 399 -31.18 -34.46 6.27
N VAL A 400 -32.21 -33.76 6.80
CA VAL A 400 -32.16 -32.31 7.07
C VAL A 400 -31.10 -31.95 8.12
N GLY A 401 -31.04 -32.75 9.21
CA GLY A 401 -30.00 -32.55 10.23
C GLY A 401 -28.58 -32.67 9.68
N GLN A 402 -28.31 -33.67 8.84
CA GLN A 402 -27.03 -33.83 8.16
C GLN A 402 -26.77 -32.69 7.14
N PHE A 403 -27.76 -32.32 6.38
CA PHE A 403 -27.69 -31.20 5.44
C PHE A 403 -27.24 -29.90 6.15
N LEU A 404 -27.86 -29.55 7.26
CA LEU A 404 -27.48 -28.38 8.06
C LEU A 404 -26.10 -28.56 8.67
N LEU A 405 -25.77 -29.76 9.19
CA LEU A 405 -24.42 -29.98 9.78
C LEU A 405 -23.29 -29.73 8.78
N HIS A 406 -23.50 -30.04 7.50
CA HIS A 406 -22.52 -29.89 6.43
C HIS A 406 -22.57 -28.54 5.72
N GLY A 407 -23.30 -27.57 6.21
CA GLY A 407 -23.28 -26.19 5.67
C GLY A 407 -24.50 -25.81 4.83
N GLY A 408 -25.50 -26.68 4.73
CA GLY A 408 -26.74 -26.39 4.01
C GLY A 408 -27.55 -25.27 4.65
N GLY A 409 -28.22 -24.46 3.81
CA GLY A 409 -29.12 -23.40 4.23
C GLY A 409 -30.59 -23.82 4.14
N LEU A 410 -31.35 -23.80 5.26
CA LEU A 410 -32.79 -24.07 5.31
C LEU A 410 -33.56 -22.79 5.61
N ILE A 411 -34.47 -22.43 4.71
CA ILE A 411 -35.49 -21.38 4.93
C ILE A 411 -36.85 -22.06 5.09
N TYR A 412 -37.45 -21.96 6.26
CA TYR A 412 -38.68 -22.64 6.59
C TYR A 412 -39.82 -21.66 6.86
N PHE A 413 -40.81 -21.65 5.98
CA PHE A 413 -42.08 -20.94 6.17
C PHE A 413 -42.98 -21.72 7.08
N LEU A 414 -43.38 -21.16 8.21
CA LEU A 414 -44.25 -21.77 9.21
C LEU A 414 -45.72 -21.58 8.81
N ASP A 415 -46.19 -22.38 7.88
CA ASP A 415 -47.53 -22.31 7.30
C ASP A 415 -48.25 -23.63 7.28
N GLY A 416 -47.61 -24.72 7.69
CA GLY A 416 -48.19 -26.07 7.81
C GLY A 416 -48.88 -26.33 9.13
N SER A 417 -49.75 -27.35 9.16
CA SER A 417 -50.35 -27.84 10.40
C SER A 417 -49.42 -28.70 11.26
N ALA A 418 -48.35 -29.22 10.65
CA ALA A 418 -47.36 -30.10 11.28
C ALA A 418 -46.06 -29.38 11.71
N ASP A 419 -45.95 -28.04 11.57
CA ASP A 419 -44.74 -27.30 11.81
C ASP A 419 -44.17 -27.48 13.23
N ALA A 420 -45.06 -27.43 14.25
CA ALA A 420 -44.64 -27.64 15.64
C ALA A 420 -44.08 -29.05 15.87
N GLU A 421 -44.69 -30.07 15.24
CA GLU A 421 -44.21 -31.46 15.31
C GLU A 421 -42.89 -31.62 14.54
N ASN A 422 -42.78 -31.01 13.38
CA ASN A 422 -41.56 -31.04 12.54
C ASN A 422 -40.39 -30.38 13.26
N LEU A 423 -40.57 -29.20 13.85
CA LEU A 423 -39.52 -28.53 14.63
C LEU A 423 -39.10 -29.34 15.85
N ALA A 424 -40.07 -29.95 16.57
CA ALA A 424 -39.78 -30.84 17.69
C ALA A 424 -39.03 -32.11 17.26
N ALA A 425 -39.33 -32.66 16.07
CA ALA A 425 -38.62 -33.81 15.51
C ALA A 425 -37.19 -33.44 15.09
N LEU A 426 -36.98 -32.28 14.47
CA LEU A 426 -35.67 -31.76 14.12
C LEU A 426 -34.83 -31.47 15.38
N GLU A 427 -35.43 -30.87 16.43
CA GLU A 427 -34.74 -30.60 17.70
C GLU A 427 -34.22 -31.87 18.38
N LYS A 428 -34.92 -33.00 18.26
CA LYS A 428 -34.41 -34.29 18.76
C LYS A 428 -33.13 -34.76 18.07
N ILE A 429 -32.95 -34.40 16.82
CA ILE A 429 -31.77 -34.78 16.03
C ILE A 429 -30.63 -33.77 16.20
N THR A 430 -30.96 -32.51 16.19
CA THR A 430 -29.96 -31.41 16.25
C THR A 430 -29.57 -31.06 17.69
N GLY A 431 -30.30 -31.50 18.68
CA GLY A 431 -30.06 -31.31 20.10
C GLY A 431 -30.97 -30.27 20.77
N PRO A 432 -30.98 -30.19 22.08
CA PRO A 432 -31.85 -29.29 22.82
C PRO A 432 -31.49 -27.81 22.55
N ASN A 433 -32.53 -26.98 22.43
CA ASN A 433 -32.43 -25.55 22.09
C ASN A 433 -31.82 -25.25 20.73
N SER A 434 -31.87 -26.16 19.78
CA SER A 434 -31.34 -25.97 18.41
C SER A 434 -32.39 -25.45 17.43
N MET A 435 -33.49 -24.88 17.92
CA MET A 435 -34.50 -24.21 17.09
C MET A 435 -34.45 -22.69 17.30
N PRO A 436 -34.60 -21.87 16.24
CA PRO A 436 -34.54 -20.41 16.35
C PRO A 436 -35.65 -19.79 17.22
N MET A 437 -36.83 -20.42 17.26
CA MET A 437 -37.96 -19.99 18.06
C MET A 437 -38.80 -21.20 18.55
N ARG A 438 -39.57 -21.00 19.61
CA ARG A 438 -40.54 -21.99 20.13
C ARG A 438 -41.94 -21.57 19.77
N LEU A 439 -42.64 -22.43 19.04
CA LEU A 439 -44.03 -22.20 18.65
C LEU A 439 -44.98 -22.51 19.82
N ALA A 440 -45.95 -21.63 20.04
CA ALA A 440 -47.00 -21.83 21.02
C ALA A 440 -48.36 -22.08 20.30
N ARG A 441 -49.15 -21.07 20.12
CA ARG A 441 -50.46 -21.18 19.52
C ARG A 441 -50.48 -20.58 18.13
N ARG A 442 -51.07 -21.28 17.16
CA ARG A 442 -51.34 -20.71 15.83
C ARG A 442 -52.51 -19.72 15.93
N SER A 443 -52.29 -18.53 15.41
CA SER A 443 -53.27 -17.45 15.34
C SER A 443 -53.67 -17.25 13.89
N VAL A 444 -54.95 -17.43 13.59
CA VAL A 444 -55.51 -17.22 12.26
C VAL A 444 -56.55 -16.10 12.39
N ALA A 445 -56.35 -15.01 11.66
CA ALA A 445 -57.31 -13.91 11.67
C ALA A 445 -58.61 -14.33 11.01
N THR A 446 -59.70 -14.20 11.75
CA THR A 446 -61.05 -14.54 11.28
C THR A 446 -61.64 -13.53 10.32
N ASN A 447 -61.02 -12.35 10.21
CA ASN A 447 -61.42 -11.26 9.32
C ASN A 447 -60.18 -10.55 8.76
N VAL A 448 -60.05 -10.44 7.47
CA VAL A 448 -58.89 -9.86 6.75
C VAL A 448 -58.62 -8.40 7.15
N THR A 449 -59.64 -7.70 7.66
CA THR A 449 -59.53 -6.27 8.06
C THR A 449 -59.30 -6.01 9.54
N ALA A 450 -59.46 -7.02 10.42
CA ALA A 450 -59.30 -6.83 11.86
C ALA A 450 -58.50 -8.00 12.45
N GLY A 451 -57.21 -7.87 12.58
CA GLY A 451 -56.35 -8.87 13.21
C GLY A 451 -55.06 -9.20 12.45
N ALA A 452 -54.75 -8.49 11.36
CA ALA A 452 -53.46 -8.61 10.69
C ALA A 452 -52.32 -8.15 11.60
N GLN A 453 -51.29 -8.94 11.68
CA GLN A 453 -50.04 -8.50 12.32
C GLN A 453 -49.17 -7.78 11.33
N GLN A 454 -48.42 -6.82 11.84
CA GLN A 454 -47.39 -6.08 11.09
C GLN A 454 -46.03 -6.22 11.77
N ILE A 455 -44.99 -6.11 11.02
CA ILE A 455 -43.63 -6.11 11.54
C ILE A 455 -43.36 -4.75 12.17
N VAL A 456 -43.01 -4.72 13.46
CA VAL A 456 -42.74 -3.46 14.21
C VAL A 456 -41.29 -3.27 14.58
N ARG A 457 -40.52 -4.35 14.70
CA ARG A 457 -39.09 -4.29 15.02
C ARG A 457 -38.30 -5.18 14.07
N GLY A 458 -37.01 -4.79 13.84
CA GLY A 458 -36.10 -5.59 13.04
C GLY A 458 -34.64 -5.24 13.27
N ASP A 459 -33.78 -6.24 13.17
CA ASP A 459 -32.31 -6.07 13.14
C ASP A 459 -31.85 -5.82 11.71
N PHE A 460 -31.97 -4.56 11.26
CA PHE A 460 -31.60 -4.14 9.90
C PHE A 460 -30.08 -4.13 9.64
N LYS A 461 -29.24 -4.43 10.64
CA LYS A 461 -27.81 -4.65 10.42
C LYS A 461 -27.52 -6.08 9.96
N SER A 462 -28.47 -6.97 10.14
CA SER A 462 -28.35 -8.37 9.72
C SER A 462 -28.23 -8.48 8.18
N ARG A 463 -27.38 -9.41 7.71
CA ARG A 463 -27.23 -9.73 6.29
C ARG A 463 -28.55 -10.21 5.64
N TYR A 464 -29.45 -10.78 6.40
CA TYR A 464 -30.75 -11.26 5.92
C TYR A 464 -31.78 -10.15 5.65
N LEU A 465 -31.51 -8.94 6.13
CA LEU A 465 -32.37 -7.77 6.01
C LEU A 465 -31.68 -6.60 5.30
N ARG A 466 -30.56 -6.87 4.61
CA ARG A 466 -29.78 -5.85 3.90
C ARG A 466 -30.62 -5.09 2.87
N LEU A 467 -31.55 -5.76 2.20
CA LEU A 467 -32.49 -5.16 1.26
C LEU A 467 -33.34 -4.05 1.90
N PHE A 468 -33.62 -4.12 3.20
CA PHE A 468 -34.45 -3.17 3.94
C PHE A 468 -33.64 -2.07 4.63
N GLN A 469 -32.37 -1.89 4.28
CA GLN A 469 -31.59 -0.72 4.68
C GLN A 469 -32.00 0.46 3.81
N GLY A 470 -32.32 1.61 4.43
CA GLY A 470 -32.76 2.81 3.71
C GLY A 470 -34.26 2.85 3.40
N ASP A 471 -34.64 3.36 2.21
CA ASP A 471 -36.01 3.65 1.83
C ASP A 471 -36.91 2.39 1.72
N ALA A 472 -36.33 1.25 1.35
CA ALA A 472 -37.05 -0.02 1.25
C ALA A 472 -37.61 -0.51 2.59
N ARG A 473 -37.19 0.07 3.73
CA ARG A 473 -37.77 -0.23 5.04
C ARG A 473 -39.26 0.09 5.14
N GLN A 474 -39.73 1.06 4.37
CA GLN A 474 -41.14 1.43 4.32
C GLN A 474 -42.01 0.30 3.72
N ASP A 475 -41.44 -0.52 2.84
CA ASP A 475 -42.16 -1.64 2.24
C ASP A 475 -42.53 -2.72 3.27
N LEU A 476 -41.77 -2.89 4.38
CA LEU A 476 -42.11 -3.78 5.47
C LEU A 476 -43.40 -3.39 6.21
N ALA A 477 -43.67 -2.10 6.32
CA ALA A 477 -44.89 -1.61 6.98
C ALA A 477 -46.16 -1.87 6.15
N LEU A 478 -46.00 -2.23 4.86
CA LEU A 478 -47.13 -2.61 3.99
C LEU A 478 -47.45 -4.09 4.05
N LEU A 479 -46.62 -4.87 4.75
CA LEU A 479 -46.83 -6.30 4.89
C LEU A 479 -47.87 -6.59 5.98
N GLU A 480 -48.83 -7.42 5.63
CA GLU A 480 -49.92 -7.88 6.51
C GLU A 480 -49.92 -9.40 6.62
N PHE A 481 -49.92 -9.90 7.85
CA PHE A 481 -49.85 -11.31 8.14
C PHE A 481 -51.11 -11.74 8.90
N TYR A 482 -51.90 -12.64 8.30
CA TYR A 482 -53.18 -13.07 8.82
C TYR A 482 -53.10 -14.42 9.54
N ASP A 483 -52.05 -15.21 9.27
CA ASP A 483 -51.82 -16.54 9.81
C ASP A 483 -50.38 -16.67 10.25
N TYR A 484 -50.13 -16.83 11.54
CA TYR A 484 -48.81 -16.89 12.15
C TYR A 484 -48.88 -17.66 13.48
N TYR A 485 -47.75 -18.08 14.02
CA TYR A 485 -47.63 -18.63 15.36
C TYR A 485 -47.29 -17.57 16.40
N GLN A 486 -48.05 -17.50 17.49
CA GLN A 486 -47.51 -16.89 18.70
C GLN A 486 -46.29 -17.71 19.12
N ALA A 487 -45.16 -17.09 19.25
CA ALA A 487 -43.88 -17.77 19.45
C ALA A 487 -42.98 -16.97 20.39
N GLY A 488 -42.09 -17.68 21.05
CA GLY A 488 -41.07 -17.07 21.90
C GLY A 488 -39.68 -17.28 21.31
N ALA A 489 -38.81 -16.30 21.46
CA ALA A 489 -37.41 -16.45 21.12
C ALA A 489 -36.71 -17.50 21.98
N THR A 490 -35.78 -18.25 21.40
CA THR A 490 -34.90 -19.14 22.15
C THR A 490 -33.59 -18.43 22.50
N SER A 491 -32.88 -18.94 23.51
CA SER A 491 -31.59 -18.37 23.90
C SER A 491 -30.49 -18.53 22.83
N ALA A 492 -30.64 -19.46 21.91
CA ALA A 492 -29.73 -19.75 20.84
C ALA A 492 -30.11 -19.07 19.51
N GLY A 493 -31.43 -18.68 19.39
CA GLY A 493 -31.94 -18.05 18.16
C GLY A 493 -31.67 -16.54 18.11
N GLY A 494 -31.21 -16.04 16.96
CA GLY A 494 -31.16 -14.62 16.67
C GLY A 494 -32.48 -14.13 16.08
N VAL A 495 -33.25 -13.32 16.83
CA VAL A 495 -34.48 -12.71 16.32
C VAL A 495 -34.12 -11.60 15.32
N LEU A 496 -34.70 -11.70 14.13
CA LEU A 496 -34.43 -10.77 13.03
C LEU A 496 -35.59 -9.79 12.81
N LEU A 497 -36.82 -10.25 12.91
CA LEU A 497 -38.03 -9.44 12.79
C LEU A 497 -39.04 -9.84 13.87
N GLU A 498 -39.81 -8.87 14.39
CA GLU A 498 -40.83 -9.10 15.42
C GLU A 498 -42.14 -8.43 15.01
N TYR A 499 -43.24 -9.11 15.38
CA TYR A 499 -44.60 -8.61 15.30
C TYR A 499 -44.94 -7.63 16.43
N GLY A 500 -46.11 -7.01 16.34
CA GLY A 500 -46.64 -6.11 17.35
C GLY A 500 -46.95 -6.77 18.71
N ASP A 501 -47.15 -8.09 18.75
CA ASP A 501 -47.35 -8.91 19.94
C ASP A 501 -46.06 -9.50 20.53
N GLU A 502 -44.87 -9.00 20.07
CA GLU A 502 -43.54 -9.46 20.46
C GLU A 502 -43.20 -10.91 20.00
N SER A 503 -44.02 -11.55 19.21
CA SER A 503 -43.69 -12.84 18.61
C SER A 503 -42.65 -12.64 17.50
N PRO A 504 -41.61 -13.50 17.41
CA PRO A 504 -40.67 -13.44 16.28
C PRO A 504 -41.38 -13.72 14.95
N ALA A 505 -41.28 -12.77 14.02
CA ALA A 505 -41.72 -12.92 12.63
C ALA A 505 -40.67 -13.65 11.80
N MET A 506 -39.39 -13.45 12.14
CA MET A 506 -38.23 -14.08 11.49
C MET A 506 -37.15 -14.32 12.52
N ALA A 507 -36.55 -15.51 12.54
CA ALA A 507 -35.44 -15.83 13.41
C ALA A 507 -34.47 -16.79 12.74
N SER A 508 -33.18 -16.67 13.06
CA SER A 508 -32.12 -17.51 12.51
C SER A 508 -31.36 -18.26 13.58
N LEU A 509 -30.81 -19.41 13.21
CA LEU A 509 -29.92 -20.21 14.04
C LEU A 509 -28.83 -20.84 13.17
N HIS A 510 -27.61 -20.88 13.68
CA HIS A 510 -26.53 -21.66 13.08
C HIS A 510 -26.46 -23.05 13.73
N TYR A 511 -26.43 -24.08 12.90
CA TYR A 511 -26.24 -25.47 13.35
C TYR A 511 -25.18 -26.16 12.51
N GLY A 512 -24.10 -26.60 13.14
CA GLY A 512 -22.91 -27.05 12.42
C GLY A 512 -22.31 -25.93 11.57
N LEU A 513 -22.17 -26.19 10.29
CA LEU A 513 -21.74 -25.19 9.31
C LEU A 513 -22.93 -24.51 8.60
N GLY A 514 -24.16 -25.01 8.80
CA GLY A 514 -25.35 -24.52 8.12
C GLY A 514 -26.17 -23.53 8.94
N THR A 515 -27.18 -23.00 8.29
CA THR A 515 -28.07 -21.99 8.85
C THR A 515 -29.53 -22.42 8.67
N MET A 516 -30.32 -22.33 9.73
CA MET A 516 -31.75 -22.43 9.69
C MET A 516 -32.37 -21.06 9.89
N LEU A 517 -33.26 -20.68 8.98
CA LEU A 517 -34.03 -19.45 9.02
C LEU A 517 -35.50 -19.80 9.07
N LEU A 518 -36.16 -19.43 10.16
CA LEU A 518 -37.63 -19.63 10.31
C LEU A 518 -38.34 -18.33 9.97
N LEU A 519 -39.31 -18.43 9.06
CA LEU A 519 -40.21 -17.35 8.67
C LEU A 519 -41.58 -17.67 9.23
N ASN A 520 -41.99 -16.96 10.26
CA ASN A 520 -43.28 -17.20 10.99
C ASN A 520 -44.46 -16.57 10.24
N PHE A 521 -44.54 -16.85 8.95
CA PHE A 521 -45.62 -16.47 8.04
C PHE A 521 -45.60 -17.38 6.81
N SER A 522 -46.69 -17.33 6.05
CA SER A 522 -46.80 -18.03 4.77
C SER A 522 -46.73 -17.08 3.60
N ALA A 523 -46.15 -17.55 2.47
CA ALA A 523 -46.28 -16.90 1.17
C ALA A 523 -47.60 -17.20 0.45
N GLY A 524 -48.52 -17.95 1.07
CA GLY A 524 -49.83 -18.24 0.52
C GLY A 524 -50.77 -17.02 0.49
N GLU A 525 -51.55 -16.89 -0.56
CA GLU A 525 -52.43 -15.72 -0.83
C GLU A 525 -53.42 -15.39 0.30
N PHE A 526 -53.85 -16.40 1.05
CA PHE A 526 -54.83 -16.23 2.13
C PHE A 526 -54.22 -16.00 3.51
N SER A 527 -52.94 -16.27 3.67
CA SER A 527 -52.21 -16.18 4.95
C SER A 527 -51.44 -14.89 5.12
N SER A 528 -51.08 -14.22 4.01
CA SER A 528 -50.39 -12.92 4.01
C SER A 528 -50.59 -12.19 2.65
N ASN A 529 -50.27 -10.92 2.62
CA ASN A 529 -50.21 -10.17 1.37
C ASN A 529 -48.84 -10.18 0.70
N ILE A 530 -47.84 -10.84 1.32
CA ILE A 530 -46.41 -10.73 0.98
C ILE A 530 -46.12 -11.13 -0.48
N ALA A 531 -46.70 -12.26 -0.95
CA ALA A 531 -46.46 -12.77 -2.29
C ALA A 531 -46.93 -11.83 -3.41
N ARG A 532 -47.81 -10.87 -3.11
CA ARG A 532 -48.33 -9.86 -4.03
C ARG A 532 -47.56 -8.54 -3.97
N GLN A 533 -46.64 -8.40 -3.04
CA GLN A 533 -45.84 -7.21 -2.93
C GLN A 533 -44.60 -7.30 -3.83
N ARG A 534 -44.27 -6.19 -4.47
CA ARG A 534 -43.12 -6.09 -5.37
C ARG A 534 -41.75 -6.46 -4.73
N ILE A 535 -41.68 -6.34 -3.41
CA ILE A 535 -40.47 -6.63 -2.64
C ILE A 535 -40.23 -8.15 -2.51
N PHE A 536 -41.26 -9.00 -2.64
CA PHE A 536 -41.18 -10.44 -2.38
C PHE A 536 -40.13 -11.15 -3.24
N PRO A 537 -40.10 -11.01 -4.58
CA PRO A 537 -39.07 -11.65 -5.40
C PRO A 537 -37.66 -11.21 -5.02
N ALA A 538 -37.44 -9.92 -4.84
CA ALA A 538 -36.13 -9.38 -4.47
C ALA A 538 -35.70 -9.90 -3.09
N TRP A 539 -36.63 -9.95 -2.12
CA TRP A 539 -36.32 -10.47 -0.77
C TRP A 539 -36.00 -11.96 -0.76
N MET A 540 -36.75 -12.77 -1.49
CA MET A 540 -36.48 -14.22 -1.57
C MET A 540 -35.17 -14.53 -2.22
N GLN A 541 -34.78 -13.82 -3.30
CA GLN A 541 -33.48 -13.93 -3.94
C GLN A 541 -32.36 -13.47 -2.99
N ASP A 542 -32.53 -12.34 -2.28
CA ASP A 542 -31.56 -11.86 -1.29
C ASP A 542 -31.38 -12.82 -0.12
N LEU A 543 -32.46 -13.46 0.36
CA LEU A 543 -32.38 -14.49 1.41
C LEU A 543 -31.61 -15.74 0.96
N VAL A 544 -31.81 -16.18 -0.28
CA VAL A 544 -31.07 -17.32 -0.86
C VAL A 544 -29.58 -17.01 -0.89
N LYS A 545 -29.20 -15.77 -1.23
CA LYS A 545 -27.81 -15.31 -1.21
C LYS A 545 -27.27 -15.20 0.21
N ALA A 546 -28.05 -14.58 1.10
CA ALA A 546 -27.65 -14.33 2.48
C ALA A 546 -27.52 -15.58 3.34
N ILE A 547 -28.24 -16.66 3.03
CA ILE A 547 -28.20 -17.92 3.82
C ILE A 547 -26.91 -18.71 3.54
N SER A 548 -26.25 -18.51 2.39
CA SER A 548 -24.91 -19.03 2.13
C SER A 548 -23.91 -18.38 3.07
N THR A 549 -23.04 -19.20 3.63
CA THR A 549 -21.97 -18.74 4.54
C THR A 549 -20.80 -18.08 3.81
N GLU A 550 -20.75 -18.17 2.49
CA GLU A 550 -19.64 -17.73 1.68
C GLU A 550 -19.88 -16.33 1.11
N GLU A 551 -19.22 -15.33 1.71
CA GLU A 551 -18.96 -14.09 0.98
C GLU A 551 -17.84 -14.38 -0.02
N PRO A 552 -18.03 -14.05 -1.32
CA PRO A 552 -16.94 -14.19 -2.26
C PRO A 552 -15.74 -13.38 -1.78
N PRO A 553 -14.51 -13.93 -1.86
CA PRO A 553 -13.32 -13.18 -1.48
C PRO A 553 -13.20 -11.93 -2.36
N PRO A 554 -12.54 -10.87 -1.88
CA PRO A 554 -12.23 -9.70 -2.69
C PRO A 554 -11.56 -10.11 -4.00
N SER A 555 -11.91 -9.46 -5.10
CA SER A 555 -11.37 -9.78 -6.44
C SER A 555 -9.90 -9.44 -6.58
N SER A 556 -9.38 -8.51 -5.78
CA SER A 556 -7.97 -8.08 -5.80
C SER A 556 -7.50 -7.62 -4.43
N TYR A 557 -6.18 -7.61 -4.24
CA TYR A 557 -5.49 -7.25 -3.00
C TYR A 557 -4.28 -6.37 -3.28
N THR A 558 -3.80 -5.67 -2.24
CA THR A 558 -2.59 -4.86 -2.32
C THR A 558 -1.39 -5.60 -1.72
N ILE A 559 -0.23 -5.47 -2.36
CA ILE A 559 1.02 -6.08 -1.87
C ILE A 559 1.40 -5.53 -0.48
N GLY A 560 1.92 -6.40 0.38
CA GLY A 560 2.33 -6.07 1.75
C GLY A 560 1.20 -6.10 2.78
N GLU A 561 -0.07 -6.18 2.35
CA GLU A 561 -1.19 -6.41 3.25
C GLU A 561 -1.25 -7.88 3.66
N THR A 562 -1.57 -8.12 4.95
CA THR A 562 -1.78 -9.50 5.41
C THR A 562 -3.15 -9.98 4.95
N LEU A 563 -3.15 -10.96 4.07
CA LEU A 563 -4.34 -11.61 3.55
C LEU A 563 -4.83 -12.69 4.49
N ARG A 564 -6.14 -12.72 4.69
CA ARG A 564 -6.82 -13.80 5.38
C ARG A 564 -7.96 -14.32 4.51
N SER A 565 -7.93 -15.60 4.17
CA SER A 565 -8.97 -16.25 3.38
C SER A 565 -9.39 -17.56 4.04
N GLU A 566 -10.69 -17.86 4.00
CA GLU A 566 -11.23 -19.13 4.45
C GLU A 566 -11.21 -20.13 3.30
N ILE A 567 -10.56 -21.27 3.51
CA ILE A 567 -10.49 -22.38 2.56
C ILE A 567 -11.07 -23.65 3.17
N TRP A 568 -11.47 -24.62 2.34
CA TRP A 568 -11.91 -25.90 2.85
C TRP A 568 -10.76 -26.75 3.39
N ARG A 569 -11.02 -27.51 4.45
CA ARG A 569 -10.03 -28.41 5.07
C ARG A 569 -9.49 -29.44 4.10
N SER A 570 -10.28 -29.89 3.12
CA SER A 570 -9.84 -30.79 2.06
C SER A 570 -8.69 -30.22 1.22
N GLU A 571 -8.61 -28.91 1.08
CA GLU A 571 -7.62 -28.17 0.30
C GLU A 571 -6.40 -27.71 1.15
N MET A 572 -6.39 -28.07 2.43
CA MET A 572 -5.30 -27.73 3.36
C MET A 572 -3.97 -28.36 2.97
N ARG A 573 -3.97 -29.39 2.13
CA ARG A 573 -2.76 -30.11 1.68
C ARG A 573 -2.08 -29.41 0.52
N ASP A 574 -2.77 -28.55 -0.22
CA ASP A 574 -2.22 -27.87 -1.36
C ASP A 574 -1.33 -26.69 -0.91
N ASP A 575 -0.19 -26.54 -1.57
CA ASP A 575 0.68 -25.40 -1.34
C ASP A 575 0.15 -24.15 -2.04
N LEU A 576 0.22 -23.02 -1.33
CA LEU A 576 0.00 -21.72 -1.95
C LEU A 576 1.23 -21.38 -2.78
N LEU A 577 1.05 -21.19 -4.09
CA LEU A 577 2.13 -20.82 -5.01
C LEU A 577 2.11 -19.31 -5.27
N ASN A 578 3.28 -18.70 -5.30
CA ASN A 578 3.45 -17.31 -5.70
C ASN A 578 3.44 -17.17 -7.24
N PRO A 579 3.44 -15.95 -7.81
CA PRO A 579 3.45 -15.72 -9.25
C PRO A 579 4.62 -16.39 -10.02
N ALA A 580 5.73 -16.66 -9.33
CA ALA A 580 6.87 -17.38 -9.88
C ALA A 580 6.75 -18.92 -9.77
N GLY A 581 5.64 -19.43 -9.19
CA GLY A 581 5.42 -20.87 -9.00
C GLY A 581 6.13 -21.48 -7.78
N ALA A 582 6.69 -20.67 -6.89
CA ALA A 582 7.31 -21.15 -5.66
C ALA A 582 6.31 -21.21 -4.50
N ALA A 583 6.46 -22.19 -3.61
CA ALA A 583 5.61 -22.34 -2.44
C ALA A 583 5.83 -21.18 -1.42
N VAL A 584 4.73 -20.65 -0.91
CA VAL A 584 4.70 -19.54 0.05
C VAL A 584 4.49 -20.09 1.45
N THR A 585 5.23 -19.57 2.42
CA THR A 585 4.99 -19.88 3.83
C THR A 585 3.67 -19.27 4.28
N THR A 586 2.73 -20.10 4.70
CA THR A 586 1.41 -19.69 5.14
C THR A 586 1.17 -20.11 6.60
N ARG A 587 0.43 -19.30 7.34
CA ARG A 587 -0.13 -19.69 8.64
C ARG A 587 -1.53 -20.23 8.40
N ARG A 588 -1.82 -21.42 8.92
CA ARG A 588 -3.10 -22.10 8.74
C ARG A 588 -3.73 -22.39 10.10
N GLU A 589 -4.93 -21.88 10.30
CA GLU A 589 -5.70 -22.06 11.54
C GLU A 589 -6.97 -22.86 11.22
N VAL A 590 -7.06 -24.07 11.71
CA VAL A 590 -8.17 -24.97 11.41
C VAL A 590 -9.31 -24.79 12.42
N THR A 591 -10.53 -24.57 11.92
CA THR A 591 -11.76 -24.49 12.72
C THR A 591 -12.82 -25.35 12.07
N GLY A 592 -13.00 -26.60 12.57
CA GLY A 592 -13.93 -27.56 11.99
C GLY A 592 -13.50 -28.00 10.58
N GLU A 593 -14.40 -27.86 9.62
CA GLU A 593 -14.17 -28.19 8.19
C GLU A 593 -13.53 -27.03 7.40
N ARG A 594 -13.27 -25.90 8.04
CA ARG A 594 -12.62 -24.74 7.42
C ARG A 594 -11.22 -24.51 7.97
N CYS A 595 -10.42 -23.89 7.15
CA CYS A 595 -9.07 -23.47 7.49
C CYS A 595 -8.88 -22.00 7.10
N SER A 596 -8.51 -21.17 8.05
CA SER A 596 -8.12 -19.79 7.78
C SER A 596 -6.68 -19.78 7.27
N LEU A 597 -6.49 -19.39 6.01
CA LEU A 597 -5.20 -19.22 5.35
C LEU A 597 -4.74 -17.78 5.53
N VAL A 598 -3.59 -17.59 6.18
CA VAL A 598 -3.02 -16.25 6.43
C VAL A 598 -1.63 -16.16 5.82
N PHE A 599 -1.39 -15.15 4.98
CA PHE A 599 -0.10 -14.87 4.38
C PHE A 599 0.05 -13.40 4.00
N THR A 600 1.28 -12.94 3.76
CA THR A 600 1.57 -11.59 3.28
C THR A 600 2.29 -11.71 1.94
N PRO A 601 1.68 -11.23 0.84
CA PRO A 601 2.28 -11.30 -0.48
C PRO A 601 3.48 -10.33 -0.61
N ASP A 602 4.54 -10.81 -1.25
CA ASP A 602 5.78 -10.07 -1.53
C ASP A 602 6.01 -9.79 -3.03
N GLN A 603 5.12 -10.27 -3.90
CA GLN A 603 5.19 -10.09 -5.35
C GLN A 603 3.82 -9.71 -5.89
N THR A 604 3.79 -8.95 -6.99
CA THR A 604 2.58 -8.68 -7.75
C THR A 604 2.27 -9.84 -8.70
N GLY A 605 0.98 -10.11 -8.92
CA GLY A 605 0.53 -11.21 -9.78
C GLY A 605 -0.45 -12.14 -9.06
N PHE A 606 -0.60 -13.34 -9.58
CA PHE A 606 -1.53 -14.32 -9.04
C PHE A 606 -0.86 -15.26 -8.05
N TYR A 607 -1.41 -15.32 -6.85
CA TYR A 607 -1.16 -16.39 -5.89
C TYR A 607 -2.24 -17.44 -6.04
N THR A 608 -1.89 -18.71 -6.19
CA THR A 608 -2.84 -19.78 -6.51
C THR A 608 -2.71 -20.97 -5.55
N LEU A 609 -3.85 -21.52 -5.13
CA LEU A 609 -3.94 -22.75 -4.36
C LEU A 609 -4.54 -23.84 -5.25
N GLY A 610 -3.81 -24.94 -5.42
CA GLY A 610 -4.18 -26.03 -6.33
C GLY A 610 -3.74 -25.79 -7.78
N VAL A 611 -3.25 -26.85 -8.43
CA VAL A 611 -2.77 -26.84 -9.83
C VAL A 611 -3.28 -28.12 -10.51
N PRO A 612 -3.76 -28.10 -11.76
CA PRO A 612 -3.66 -27.02 -12.77
C PRO A 612 -4.82 -26.02 -12.77
N ARG A 613 -5.92 -26.30 -12.09
CA ARG A 613 -7.04 -25.36 -11.92
C ARG A 613 -7.09 -24.94 -10.48
N PRO A 614 -6.82 -23.65 -10.17
CA PRO A 614 -6.82 -23.20 -8.80
C PRO A 614 -8.24 -23.24 -8.22
N SER A 615 -8.39 -23.84 -7.05
CA SER A 615 -9.62 -23.75 -6.26
C SER A 615 -9.75 -22.37 -5.62
N TYR A 616 -8.61 -21.75 -5.28
CA TYR A 616 -8.53 -20.37 -4.82
C TYR A 616 -7.39 -19.63 -5.52
N ALA A 617 -7.63 -18.38 -5.84
CA ALA A 617 -6.61 -17.50 -6.38
C ALA A 617 -6.78 -16.09 -5.82
N PHE A 618 -5.67 -15.36 -5.75
CA PHE A 618 -5.60 -14.00 -5.20
C PHE A 618 -4.81 -13.14 -6.19
N GLY A 619 -5.45 -12.14 -6.76
CA GLY A 619 -4.80 -11.13 -7.59
C GLY A 619 -4.16 -10.06 -6.70
N VAL A 620 -2.84 -9.89 -6.78
CA VAL A 620 -2.08 -8.97 -5.92
C VAL A 620 -1.48 -7.87 -6.77
N ASN A 621 -1.76 -6.62 -6.40
CA ASN A 621 -1.40 -5.41 -7.13
C ASN A 621 -0.48 -4.50 -6.30
N PRO A 622 0.30 -3.62 -6.94
CA PRO A 622 0.99 -2.55 -6.23
C PRO A 622 -0.03 -1.52 -5.70
N PRO A 623 0.35 -0.70 -4.71
CA PRO A 623 -0.50 0.39 -4.24
C PRO A 623 -0.67 1.45 -5.32
N THR A 624 -1.88 1.62 -5.85
CA THR A 624 -2.19 2.49 -6.99
C THR A 624 -2.15 3.99 -6.66
N ASP A 625 -2.17 4.35 -5.38
CA ASP A 625 -1.99 5.73 -4.94
C ASP A 625 -0.56 6.26 -5.13
N GLN A 626 0.41 5.40 -5.44
CA GLN A 626 1.81 5.76 -5.75
C GLN A 626 2.10 5.87 -7.26
N SER A 627 1.09 5.81 -8.10
CA SER A 627 1.24 6.03 -9.55
C SER A 627 1.34 7.51 -9.93
N ASP A 628 0.90 8.43 -9.05
CA ASP A 628 1.09 9.88 -9.22
C ASP A 628 2.48 10.29 -8.76
N LEU A 629 3.44 10.29 -9.67
CA LEU A 629 4.86 10.55 -9.41
C LEU A 629 5.22 12.04 -9.21
N ARG A 630 4.25 12.94 -9.08
CA ARG A 630 4.52 14.36 -8.82
C ARG A 630 5.29 14.55 -7.53
N GLN A 631 6.32 15.37 -7.59
CA GLN A 631 7.22 15.65 -6.48
C GLN A 631 6.65 16.72 -5.55
N ILE A 632 7.00 16.65 -4.27
CA ILE A 632 6.83 17.79 -3.36
C ILE A 632 7.83 18.88 -3.74
N ASP A 633 7.49 20.14 -3.44
CA ASP A 633 8.51 21.21 -3.50
C ASP A 633 9.57 20.94 -2.42
N LYS A 634 10.75 20.51 -2.85
CA LYS A 634 11.84 20.14 -1.95
C LYS A 634 12.33 21.29 -1.08
N SER A 635 12.14 22.54 -1.52
CA SER A 635 12.51 23.72 -0.72
C SER A 635 11.72 23.81 0.59
N LEU A 636 10.54 23.17 0.66
CA LEU A 636 9.72 23.11 1.86
C LEU A 636 10.29 22.13 2.92
N LEU A 637 11.01 21.10 2.49
CA LEU A 637 11.51 20.06 3.42
C LEU A 637 12.41 20.64 4.52
N PRO A 638 13.42 21.46 4.26
CA PRO A 638 14.24 22.06 5.31
C PRO A 638 13.57 23.24 6.01
N THR A 639 12.57 23.89 5.43
CA THR A 639 11.97 25.13 5.96
C THR A 639 10.69 24.90 6.77
N GLU A 640 9.81 24.03 6.31
CA GLU A 640 8.51 23.79 6.93
C GLU A 640 8.45 22.49 7.73
N PHE A 641 9.11 21.43 7.24
CA PHE A 641 9.02 20.11 7.85
C PHE A 641 10.13 19.81 8.86
N ALA A 642 11.31 20.43 8.70
CA ALA A 642 12.45 20.15 9.56
C ALA A 642 12.39 20.88 10.93
N ASP A 643 11.53 21.83 11.11
CA ASP A 643 11.16 22.70 12.24
C ASP A 643 12.20 22.87 13.38
N GLN A 644 12.71 21.78 13.96
CA GLN A 644 13.70 21.77 15.05
C GLN A 644 15.06 21.19 14.64
N HIS A 645 15.21 20.70 13.43
CA HIS A 645 16.41 20.00 12.96
C HIS A 645 17.20 20.82 11.94
N GLU A 646 18.52 20.72 11.99
CA GLU A 646 19.37 21.20 10.90
C GLU A 646 19.17 20.28 9.68
N ALA A 647 18.60 20.82 8.59
CA ALA A 647 18.24 20.05 7.41
C ALA A 647 18.93 20.56 6.14
N HIS A 648 19.34 19.64 5.30
CA HIS A 648 20.07 19.91 4.07
C HIS A 648 19.49 19.12 2.90
N ILE A 649 19.34 19.78 1.73
CA ILE A 649 19.08 19.09 0.48
C ILE A 649 20.41 18.78 -0.16
N VAL A 650 20.61 17.50 -0.50
CA VAL A 650 21.81 17.00 -1.17
C VAL A 650 21.45 16.79 -2.64
N ALA A 651 22.10 17.52 -3.53
CA ALA A 651 21.94 17.30 -4.96
C ALA A 651 22.67 16.02 -5.38
N GLY A 652 22.08 15.25 -6.31
CA GLY A 652 22.73 14.06 -6.84
C GLY A 652 24.09 14.41 -7.49
N GLY A 653 25.16 13.86 -6.94
CA GLY A 653 26.54 14.16 -7.37
C GLY A 653 27.36 15.01 -6.39
N ASP A 654 26.75 15.49 -5.31
CA ASP A 654 27.50 16.17 -4.25
C ASP A 654 28.50 15.20 -3.59
N ASP A 655 29.66 15.75 -3.24
CA ASP A 655 30.69 14.99 -2.51
C ASP A 655 30.36 14.98 -1.02
N TYR A 656 29.88 13.83 -0.51
CA TYR A 656 29.55 13.62 0.91
C TYR A 656 30.74 13.93 1.83
N ASP A 657 31.96 13.77 1.34
CA ASP A 657 33.19 14.16 2.04
C ASP A 657 33.25 15.68 2.28
N GLN A 658 32.78 16.49 1.34
CA GLN A 658 32.74 17.94 1.50
C GLN A 658 31.67 18.39 2.48
N LEU A 659 30.49 17.71 2.47
CA LEU A 659 29.42 17.96 3.44
C LEU A 659 29.87 17.61 4.87
N ALA A 660 30.64 16.54 5.03
CA ALA A 660 31.18 16.11 6.32
C ALA A 660 32.34 16.97 6.82
N LYS A 661 33.23 17.40 5.94
CA LYS A 661 34.50 18.13 6.26
C LYS A 661 34.36 19.66 6.22
N GLY A 662 33.32 20.22 5.63
CA GLY A 662 33.08 21.66 5.44
C GLY A 662 33.57 22.15 4.09
N ARG A 663 33.18 23.39 3.68
CA ARG A 663 33.53 23.96 2.37
C ARG A 663 34.99 24.46 2.33
N PRO A 664 35.79 24.03 1.34
CA PRO A 664 37.13 24.55 1.18
C PRO A 664 37.09 26.03 0.75
N VAL A 665 37.86 26.88 1.44
CA VAL A 665 37.88 28.34 1.17
C VAL A 665 39.10 28.76 0.38
N PHE A 666 39.76 27.84 -0.33
CA PHE A 666 41.00 28.10 -1.07
C PHE A 666 40.86 29.20 -2.14
N HIS A 667 39.68 29.35 -2.75
CA HIS A 667 39.40 30.35 -3.77
C HIS A 667 39.58 31.80 -3.24
N TRP A 668 39.25 32.04 -1.97
CA TRP A 668 39.50 33.37 -1.35
C TRP A 668 41.00 33.66 -1.19
N PHE A 669 41.80 32.63 -0.90
CA PHE A 669 43.26 32.77 -0.81
C PHE A 669 43.87 32.95 -2.18
N VAL A 670 43.37 32.31 -3.24
CA VAL A 670 43.79 32.54 -4.64
C VAL A 670 43.46 33.97 -5.06
N LEU A 671 42.25 34.46 -4.76
CA LEU A 671 41.83 35.81 -5.07
C LEU A 671 42.69 36.86 -4.34
N ALA A 672 42.98 36.67 -3.06
CA ALA A 672 43.87 37.50 -2.29
C ALA A 672 45.30 37.48 -2.85
N ALA A 673 45.81 36.31 -3.23
CA ALA A 673 47.12 36.19 -3.87
C ALA A 673 47.20 37.00 -5.19
N LEU A 674 46.16 36.92 -6.01
CA LEU A 674 46.07 37.67 -7.27
C LEU A 674 46.09 39.20 -7.03
N VAL A 675 45.40 39.68 -5.99
CA VAL A 675 45.43 41.11 -5.58
C VAL A 675 46.84 41.52 -5.18
N PHE A 676 47.56 40.70 -4.40
CA PHE A 676 48.95 41.02 -4.02
C PHE A 676 49.90 41.02 -5.22
N LEU A 677 49.71 40.14 -6.22
CA LEU A 677 50.45 40.13 -7.47
C LEU A 677 50.23 41.41 -8.28
N LEU A 678 48.98 41.87 -8.37
CA LEU A 678 48.62 43.14 -9.04
C LEU A 678 49.23 44.34 -8.31
N LEU A 679 49.18 44.34 -6.97
CA LEU A 679 49.84 45.40 -6.17
C LEU A 679 51.36 45.43 -6.38
N GLU A 680 52.00 44.25 -6.42
CA GLU A 680 53.43 44.16 -6.72
C GLU A 680 53.77 44.75 -8.12
N SER A 681 53.03 44.33 -9.14
CA SER A 681 53.17 44.76 -10.51
C SER A 681 52.95 46.27 -10.64
N GLY A 682 51.91 46.82 -10.02
CA GLY A 682 51.64 48.26 -9.98
C GLY A 682 52.73 49.05 -9.26
N PHE A 683 53.24 48.54 -8.14
CA PHE A 683 54.30 49.16 -7.38
C PHE A 683 55.63 49.16 -8.16
N GLN A 684 55.94 48.10 -8.90
CA GLN A 684 57.11 48.05 -9.81
C GLN A 684 56.97 49.06 -10.94
N LEU A 685 55.83 49.27 -11.55
CA LEU A 685 55.54 50.25 -12.56
C LEU A 685 55.74 51.70 -12.04
N LEU A 686 55.26 51.97 -10.82
CA LEU A 686 55.37 53.21 -10.10
C LEU A 686 56.89 53.53 -9.85
N ILE A 687 57.63 52.52 -9.39
CA ILE A 687 59.08 52.67 -9.18
C ILE A 687 59.78 52.98 -10.49
N ARG A 688 59.49 52.30 -11.59
CA ARG A 688 60.07 52.56 -12.91
C ARG A 688 59.77 53.97 -13.41
N ARG A 689 58.57 54.51 -13.22
CA ARG A 689 58.19 55.88 -13.58
C ARG A 689 58.89 56.98 -12.74
N THR A 690 59.25 56.68 -11.49
CA THR A 690 59.97 57.64 -10.63
C THR A 690 61.52 57.59 -10.76
N THR A 691 62.06 56.63 -11.52
CA THR A 691 63.47 56.45 -11.79
C THR A 691 63.86 56.80 -13.23
N ALA A 692 62.89 56.95 -14.15
CA ALA A 692 63.01 57.57 -15.45
C ALA A 692 62.85 59.14 -15.30
#